data_8acce6e45f0beb7bf911e2d0f1b25f77
#
_entry.id   8acce6e45f0beb7bf911e2d0f1b25f77
#
_cell.length_a   1.000
_cell.length_b   1.000
_cell.length_c   1.000
_cell.angle_alpha   90.00
_cell.angle_beta   90.00
_cell.angle_gamma   90.00
#
_symmetry.space_group_name_H-M   'P 1'
#
loop_
_entity.id
_entity.type
_entity.pdbx_description
1 polymer ?
#
loop_
_entity_poly.entity_id
_entity_poly.type
_entity_poly.pdbx_seq_one_letter_code
_entity_poly.pdbx_strand_id
1 'polypeptide(L)'
;MGWLTLLSQPHYAQDVAREYDLQEVEVTARRHDFNAKSIQMSTIAISAERIKQLPKLLGEVDVLKSLQTLPGVQSGGEGRAGIFVRGGDYDQNLFTLDGITLYNPEHLQGFTSAFNADLMDDVVLYKGAFPSRFGSRLSSVIDISLREGDMQNSHASITAGMLASRIQAEGPLWKNHTSFNIGARVSYFNTIVRPLLEEVVYDNPGQMNNYSHMKYYDINAKLTHRFNGKTKLNGLFFYGYDENNTTPNETNQHFEYSTFDPKYNVDKTSFIDNTRNDWTLNNWSNLLGGLSVIYRPDESFQFDANAGYSGYDYKLSHLSTLENKAMLDLWGHGMDGAELYSLKNTNRNTTYHSKIEDWSGRLGFTINLHDIHEVRLGLQGSITMFRPSVASAYITRQQQALSEDIIYQTALGDDRYVFSEDSKEHGLGTDLTLNSFSAFAEDDWILTNWLKADVGLRLQGYVTENKTHLMLEPRASLRLMLAESTSVKVSYARMTQGMFLLSSGSMVSPSDIWIPVNKDMKPGISDQVSLGINHDMADGIQLSLEGYYKWLDNVADYREGISFLTVQDWNDAIAQGKGKAYGVEFLAQKTSGKTRGHVSYTWSKSLRTFDRPGMEINGGKEFYAAGDHRHNFNISIIQRLSKNWDFSASWTFQSGRRTNIAGTIVSHATLDEFNAYRPNWIDSDRYKGLDYTQNPDYTYYSDVYYEGTHIEDLVRMESFRQRNSYQLPAVHRLDLSLSHHGNIGIGEMICDIGIYNVYNQQNISSVYWGYKQNRLSLRGVCLFPIMPSISLTLKL
;
A
#
# COMPACT_ATOMS: atom_id res chain seq x y z
N MET A 1 -77.42 17.41 -10.32
CA MET A 1 -76.16 18.17 -10.69
C MET A 1 -75.13 17.79 -9.67
N GLY A 2 -74.16 16.99 -9.85
CA GLY A 2 -73.33 16.69 -11.00
C GLY A 2 -71.86 16.89 -10.62
N TRP A 3 -71.09 15.75 -10.75
CA TRP A 3 -69.67 15.72 -10.85
C TRP A 3 -68.87 15.91 -9.52
N LEU A 4 -68.00 15.00 -9.07
CA LEU A 4 -66.92 14.24 -9.69
C LEU A 4 -66.56 13.00 -8.88
N THR A 5 -66.68 11.84 -9.38
CA THR A 5 -65.94 10.65 -9.11
C THR A 5 -64.83 10.54 -10.15
N LEU A 6 -63.69 9.92 -9.73
CA LEU A 6 -62.51 9.46 -10.47
C LEU A 6 -61.25 10.19 -10.01
N LEU A 7 -60.32 9.54 -9.40
CA LEU A 7 -59.44 8.48 -9.92
C LEU A 7 -58.76 7.74 -8.76
N SER A 8 -59.08 6.52 -8.57
CA SER A 8 -58.21 5.55 -7.90
C SER A 8 -57.74 4.60 -8.99
N GLN A 9 -56.49 4.40 -9.05
CA GLN A 9 -55.69 3.29 -9.60
C GLN A 9 -54.50 3.76 -10.45
N PRO A 10 -53.35 3.06 -10.49
CA PRO A 10 -53.13 1.67 -10.09
C PRO A 10 -51.89 1.45 -9.20
N HIS A 11 -52.01 0.66 -8.20
CA HIS A 11 -50.91 0.17 -7.39
C HIS A 11 -50.54 -1.30 -7.62
N TYR A 12 -50.71 -1.84 -8.80
CA TYR A 12 -50.45 -3.27 -9.06
C TYR A 12 -49.24 -3.58 -9.92
N ALA A 13 -48.53 -2.60 -10.45
CA ALA A 13 -47.36 -2.85 -11.28
C ALA A 13 -45.99 -2.76 -10.55
N GLN A 14 -45.95 -2.27 -9.30
CA GLN A 14 -44.72 -2.17 -8.56
C GLN A 14 -44.35 -3.37 -7.69
N ASP A 15 -45.33 -4.24 -7.36
CA ASP A 15 -45.03 -5.36 -6.47
C ASP A 15 -44.45 -6.58 -7.14
N VAL A 16 -44.62 -6.78 -8.47
CA VAL A 16 -44.08 -7.94 -9.18
C VAL A 16 -42.59 -7.78 -9.50
N ALA A 17 -42.08 -6.54 -9.67
CA ALA A 17 -40.67 -6.31 -9.93
C ALA A 17 -39.81 -6.44 -8.66
N ARG A 18 -40.39 -6.26 -7.48
CA ARG A 18 -39.70 -6.39 -6.20
C ARG A 18 -39.46 -7.84 -5.77
N GLU A 19 -40.28 -8.79 -6.19
CA GLU A 19 -40.15 -10.20 -5.79
C GLU A 19 -38.93 -10.89 -6.42
N TYR A 20 -38.53 -10.51 -7.62
CA TYR A 20 -37.32 -11.05 -8.29
C TYR A 20 -36.02 -10.48 -7.72
N ASP A 21 -35.98 -9.21 -7.33
CA ASP A 21 -34.82 -8.57 -6.70
C ASP A 21 -34.60 -9.09 -5.27
N LEU A 22 -35.67 -9.40 -4.54
CA LEU A 22 -35.58 -9.90 -3.17
C LEU A 22 -34.96 -11.32 -3.07
N GLN A 23 -35.17 -12.18 -4.08
CA GLN A 23 -34.57 -13.52 -4.07
C GLN A 23 -33.05 -13.48 -4.38
N GLU A 24 -32.60 -12.61 -5.25
CA GLU A 24 -31.18 -12.46 -5.56
C GLU A 24 -30.41 -11.77 -4.40
N VAL A 25 -31.02 -10.77 -3.78
CA VAL A 25 -30.51 -10.10 -2.57
C VAL A 25 -30.50 -11.05 -1.36
N GLU A 26 -31.53 -11.90 -1.21
CA GLU A 26 -31.58 -12.84 -0.10
C GLU A 26 -30.53 -13.95 -0.17
N VAL A 27 -30.19 -14.42 -1.38
CA VAL A 27 -29.15 -15.43 -1.59
C VAL A 27 -27.75 -14.84 -1.42
N THR A 28 -27.52 -13.61 -1.85
CA THR A 28 -26.21 -12.93 -1.67
C THR A 28 -26.01 -12.52 -0.21
N ALA A 29 -27.05 -11.98 0.44
CA ALA A 29 -27.01 -11.58 1.85
C ALA A 29 -26.79 -12.77 2.79
N ARG A 30 -27.43 -13.92 2.54
CA ARG A 30 -27.20 -15.12 3.36
C ARG A 30 -25.80 -15.67 3.29
N ARG A 31 -25.07 -15.40 2.21
CA ARG A 31 -23.71 -15.92 1.99
C ARG A 31 -22.62 -15.15 2.78
N HIS A 32 -22.89 -13.88 3.11
CA HIS A 32 -21.89 -12.99 3.70
C HIS A 32 -22.29 -12.41 5.05
N ASP A 33 -23.45 -12.79 5.59
CA ASP A 33 -23.89 -12.31 6.89
C ASP A 33 -22.94 -12.77 8.00
N PHE A 34 -22.30 -11.78 8.62
CA PHE A 34 -21.60 -11.96 9.87
C PHE A 34 -22.65 -12.14 10.97
N ASN A 35 -23.08 -13.37 11.19
CA ASN A 35 -24.10 -13.71 12.20
C ASN A 35 -23.79 -15.07 12.86
N ALA A 36 -24.53 -15.39 13.90
CA ALA A 36 -24.36 -16.65 14.64
C ALA A 36 -24.64 -17.88 13.75
N LYS A 37 -25.43 -17.77 12.69
CA LYS A 37 -25.86 -18.88 11.83
C LYS A 37 -24.88 -19.19 10.69
N SER A 38 -24.06 -18.22 10.26
CA SER A 38 -23.04 -18.44 9.23
C SER A 38 -21.99 -19.43 9.70
N ILE A 39 -21.53 -20.34 8.83
CA ILE A 39 -20.45 -21.28 9.14
C ILE A 39 -19.09 -20.61 9.01
N GLN A 40 -18.95 -19.69 8.07
CA GLN A 40 -17.68 -19.01 7.84
C GLN A 40 -17.27 -18.19 9.05
N MET A 41 -16.06 -18.43 9.50
CA MET A 41 -15.47 -17.71 10.61
C MET A 41 -14.61 -16.54 10.09
N SER A 42 -14.57 -15.45 10.83
CA SER A 42 -13.67 -14.32 10.53
C SER A 42 -13.93 -13.64 9.19
N THR A 43 -15.17 -13.70 8.69
CA THR A 43 -15.60 -13.05 7.44
C THR A 43 -16.48 -11.85 7.76
N ILE A 44 -16.19 -10.70 7.15
CA ILE A 44 -16.97 -9.47 7.32
C ILE A 44 -17.28 -8.91 5.94
N ALA A 45 -18.57 -8.73 5.63
CA ALA A 45 -19.01 -8.03 4.43
C ALA A 45 -19.45 -6.61 4.77
N ILE A 46 -19.08 -5.66 3.94
CA ILE A 46 -19.51 -4.25 4.04
C ILE A 46 -20.01 -3.82 2.68
N SER A 47 -21.28 -3.39 2.62
CA SER A 47 -21.84 -2.83 1.40
C SER A 47 -21.23 -1.46 1.06
N ALA A 48 -21.11 -1.15 -0.22
CA ALA A 48 -20.64 0.15 -0.69
C ALA A 48 -21.48 1.32 -0.12
N GLU A 49 -22.78 1.14 0.04
CA GLU A 49 -23.66 2.13 0.65
C GLU A 49 -23.28 2.47 2.09
N ARG A 50 -22.88 1.48 2.88
CA ARG A 50 -22.41 1.71 4.24
C ARG A 50 -21.08 2.45 4.27
N ILE A 51 -20.15 2.10 3.37
CA ILE A 51 -18.84 2.76 3.22
C ILE A 51 -19.04 4.24 2.88
N LYS A 52 -19.96 4.58 1.98
CA LYS A 52 -20.27 5.96 1.57
C LYS A 52 -20.82 6.84 2.70
N GLN A 53 -21.41 6.25 3.74
CA GLN A 53 -21.99 6.97 4.89
C GLN A 53 -20.98 7.25 6.00
N LEU A 54 -19.78 6.67 5.96
CA LEU A 54 -18.71 6.95 6.93
C LEU A 54 -18.08 8.32 6.68
N PRO A 55 -17.44 8.94 7.69
CA PRO A 55 -16.73 10.21 7.51
C PRO A 55 -15.68 10.12 6.40
N LYS A 56 -15.63 11.15 5.55
CA LYS A 56 -14.81 11.22 4.35
C LYS A 56 -13.54 12.05 4.58
N LEU A 57 -12.39 11.60 4.13
CA LEU A 57 -11.18 12.42 4.11
C LEU A 57 -11.18 13.29 2.86
N LEU A 58 -11.22 14.61 3.03
CA LEU A 58 -11.24 15.58 1.91
C LEU A 58 -12.38 15.35 0.90
N GLY A 59 -13.50 14.82 1.38
CA GLY A 59 -14.67 14.51 0.55
C GLY A 59 -14.56 13.19 -0.24
N GLU A 60 -13.50 12.41 -0.02
CA GLU A 60 -13.29 11.14 -0.71
C GLU A 60 -13.68 9.95 0.17
N VAL A 61 -14.43 9.02 -0.43
CA VAL A 61 -14.84 7.76 0.19
C VAL A 61 -13.72 6.74 0.00
N ASP A 62 -13.21 6.16 1.09
CA ASP A 62 -12.10 5.22 1.06
C ASP A 62 -12.47 3.85 1.61
N VAL A 63 -12.40 2.85 0.73
CA VAL A 63 -12.76 1.46 1.04
C VAL A 63 -11.77 0.84 2.02
N LEU A 64 -10.47 0.99 1.80
CA LEU A 64 -9.44 0.37 2.64
C LEU A 64 -9.41 1.01 4.03
N LYS A 65 -9.57 2.33 4.13
CA LYS A 65 -9.70 3.01 5.44
C LYS A 65 -10.94 2.56 6.20
N SER A 66 -12.02 2.27 5.50
CA SER A 66 -13.22 1.69 6.14
C SER A 66 -12.94 0.30 6.70
N LEU A 67 -12.16 -0.54 5.99
CA LEU A 67 -11.74 -1.85 6.48
C LEU A 67 -10.79 -1.75 7.69
N GLN A 68 -9.96 -0.70 7.78
CA GLN A 68 -9.06 -0.47 8.92
C GLN A 68 -9.81 -0.23 10.25
N THR A 69 -11.11 0.08 10.21
CA THR A 69 -11.95 0.22 11.42
C THR A 69 -12.43 -1.11 11.97
N LEU A 70 -12.21 -2.22 11.26
CA LEU A 70 -12.64 -3.56 11.64
C LEU A 70 -11.63 -4.26 12.56
N PRO A 71 -12.08 -5.20 13.41
CA PRO A 71 -11.18 -5.93 14.29
C PRO A 71 -10.23 -6.84 13.48
N GLY A 72 -8.97 -6.94 13.92
CA GLY A 72 -7.94 -7.73 13.27
C GLY A 72 -7.32 -7.07 12.03
N VAL A 73 -7.76 -5.87 11.66
CA VAL A 73 -7.20 -5.07 10.56
C VAL A 73 -6.46 -3.87 11.14
N GLN A 74 -5.23 -3.66 10.72
CA GLN A 74 -4.37 -2.59 11.20
C GLN A 74 -3.92 -1.72 10.04
N SER A 75 -3.78 -0.42 10.29
CA SER A 75 -3.27 0.55 9.32
C SER A 75 -1.75 0.48 9.22
N GLY A 76 -1.19 0.74 8.05
CA GLY A 76 0.25 0.95 7.86
C GLY A 76 0.79 2.26 8.47
N GLY A 77 -0.08 3.09 9.03
CA GLY A 77 0.24 4.39 9.62
C GLY A 77 -0.72 5.48 9.16
N GLU A 78 -0.61 6.67 9.77
CA GLU A 78 -1.44 7.81 9.41
C GLU A 78 -1.26 8.17 7.92
N GLY A 79 -2.40 8.35 7.22
CA GLY A 79 -2.41 8.70 5.80
C GLY A 79 -2.10 7.55 4.83
N ARG A 80 -2.05 6.30 5.28
CA ARG A 80 -1.82 5.14 4.42
C ARG A 80 -3.06 4.27 4.32
N ALA A 81 -3.39 3.85 3.11
CA ALA A 81 -4.51 2.94 2.85
C ALA A 81 -4.13 1.46 3.09
N GLY A 82 -2.83 1.13 3.10
CA GLY A 82 -2.34 -0.23 3.31
C GLY A 82 -2.87 -0.88 4.58
N ILE A 83 -3.12 -2.18 4.51
CA ILE A 83 -3.67 -2.96 5.62
C ILE A 83 -2.77 -4.14 5.99
N PHE A 84 -2.73 -4.43 7.29
CA PHE A 84 -2.07 -5.58 7.89
C PHE A 84 -3.13 -6.39 8.64
N VAL A 85 -3.34 -7.63 8.27
CA VAL A 85 -4.40 -8.45 8.84
C VAL A 85 -3.81 -9.56 9.72
N ARG A 86 -4.23 -9.61 11.00
CA ARG A 86 -3.79 -10.65 11.96
C ARG A 86 -2.28 -10.87 11.96
N GLY A 87 -1.51 -9.76 11.97
CA GLY A 87 -0.04 -9.78 12.00
C GLY A 87 0.63 -10.34 10.76
N GLY A 88 -0.10 -10.48 9.66
CA GLY A 88 0.48 -10.68 8.33
C GLY A 88 1.04 -9.39 7.78
N ASP A 89 1.98 -9.49 6.85
CA ASP A 89 2.56 -8.35 6.15
C ASP A 89 1.65 -7.90 4.99
N TYR A 90 1.93 -6.74 4.40
CA TYR A 90 1.09 -6.14 3.37
C TYR A 90 0.88 -7.06 2.16
N ASP A 91 1.94 -7.70 1.67
CA ASP A 91 1.94 -8.63 0.55
C ASP A 91 1.17 -9.94 0.81
N GLN A 92 0.85 -10.21 2.08
CA GLN A 92 0.15 -11.43 2.50
C GLN A 92 -1.37 -11.30 2.40
N ASN A 93 -1.87 -10.18 1.87
CA ASN A 93 -3.28 -9.94 1.61
C ASN A 93 -3.56 -10.05 0.10
N LEU A 94 -4.61 -10.77 -0.27
CA LEU A 94 -5.09 -10.86 -1.65
C LEU A 94 -6.16 -9.81 -1.87
N PHE A 95 -5.95 -8.92 -2.82
CA PHE A 95 -6.99 -8.00 -3.29
C PHE A 95 -7.52 -8.50 -4.63
N THR A 96 -8.85 -8.65 -4.74
CA THR A 96 -9.49 -9.01 -5.99
C THR A 96 -10.58 -8.01 -6.36
N LEU A 97 -10.71 -7.74 -7.65
CA LEU A 97 -11.80 -6.98 -8.22
C LEU A 97 -12.54 -7.89 -9.20
N ASP A 98 -13.78 -8.26 -8.88
CA ASP A 98 -14.56 -9.29 -9.60
C ASP A 98 -13.75 -10.59 -9.85
N GLY A 99 -12.93 -11.01 -8.86
CA GLY A 99 -12.13 -12.23 -8.89
C GLY A 99 -10.78 -12.12 -9.61
N ILE A 100 -10.37 -10.94 -10.11
CA ILE A 100 -9.06 -10.70 -10.74
C ILE A 100 -8.15 -9.99 -9.72
N THR A 101 -6.90 -10.44 -9.59
CA THR A 101 -5.94 -9.90 -8.63
C THR A 101 -5.57 -8.45 -8.96
N LEU A 102 -5.57 -7.57 -7.96
CA LEU A 102 -5.02 -6.23 -8.03
C LEU A 102 -3.75 -6.13 -7.16
N TYR A 103 -2.61 -5.83 -7.76
CA TYR A 103 -1.31 -5.86 -7.07
C TYR A 103 -1.04 -4.65 -6.19
N ASN A 104 -1.48 -3.47 -6.60
CA ASN A 104 -1.40 -2.25 -5.79
C ASN A 104 -2.79 -1.60 -5.69
N PRO A 105 -3.47 -1.74 -4.55
CA PRO A 105 -4.82 -1.20 -4.35
C PRO A 105 -4.83 0.26 -3.90
N GLU A 106 -3.75 1.02 -4.09
CA GLU A 106 -3.56 2.35 -3.53
C GLU A 106 -3.31 3.43 -4.59
N HIS A 107 -3.84 4.63 -4.33
CA HIS A 107 -3.48 5.88 -5.00
C HIS A 107 -2.74 6.84 -4.06
N LEU A 108 -1.95 7.77 -4.63
CA LEU A 108 -1.20 8.79 -3.91
C LEU A 108 -0.33 8.22 -2.77
N GLN A 109 0.40 7.12 -3.05
CA GLN A 109 1.26 6.42 -2.07
C GLN A 109 0.51 5.94 -0.81
N GLY A 110 -0.73 5.50 -0.96
CA GLY A 110 -1.56 5.01 0.13
C GLY A 110 -2.41 6.07 0.82
N PHE A 111 -2.48 7.28 0.25
CA PHE A 111 -3.38 8.31 0.76
C PHE A 111 -4.85 7.95 0.56
N THR A 112 -5.19 7.31 -0.55
CA THR A 112 -6.53 6.79 -0.84
C THR A 112 -6.46 5.45 -1.56
N SER A 113 -7.57 4.69 -1.53
CA SER A 113 -7.66 3.41 -2.22
C SER A 113 -7.96 3.58 -3.71
N ALA A 114 -7.52 2.60 -4.51
CA ALA A 114 -7.80 2.54 -5.95
C ALA A 114 -9.28 2.17 -6.25
N PHE A 115 -10.08 1.86 -5.24
CA PHE A 115 -11.46 1.41 -5.40
C PHE A 115 -12.44 2.56 -5.40
N ASN A 116 -13.20 2.69 -6.49
CA ASN A 116 -14.28 3.66 -6.59
C ASN A 116 -15.58 3.10 -6.01
N ALA A 117 -15.95 3.57 -4.81
CA ALA A 117 -17.13 3.10 -4.08
C ALA A 117 -18.46 3.34 -4.83
N ASP A 118 -18.49 4.21 -5.85
CA ASP A 118 -19.72 4.47 -6.61
C ASP A 118 -20.07 3.33 -7.56
N LEU A 119 -19.08 2.53 -7.97
CA LEU A 119 -19.29 1.37 -8.83
C LEU A 119 -19.40 0.04 -8.09
N MET A 120 -19.08 0.04 -6.79
CA MET A 120 -19.01 -1.20 -6.02
C MET A 120 -20.38 -1.63 -5.52
N ASP A 121 -20.55 -2.93 -5.38
CA ASP A 121 -21.67 -3.59 -4.69
C ASP A 121 -21.30 -3.84 -3.23
N ASP A 122 -20.34 -4.70 -3.00
CA ASP A 122 -19.85 -5.05 -1.66
C ASP A 122 -18.34 -5.29 -1.63
N VAL A 123 -17.83 -5.37 -0.41
CA VAL A 123 -16.46 -5.77 -0.08
C VAL A 123 -16.53 -6.85 0.98
N VAL A 124 -15.94 -7.99 0.69
CA VAL A 124 -15.85 -9.11 1.63
C VAL A 124 -14.41 -9.27 2.10
N LEU A 125 -14.22 -9.14 3.40
CA LEU A 125 -12.93 -9.38 4.06
C LEU A 125 -12.94 -10.74 4.74
N TYR A 126 -12.05 -11.62 4.34
CA TYR A 126 -11.76 -12.90 4.99
C TYR A 126 -10.44 -12.79 5.77
N LYS A 127 -10.46 -12.98 7.09
CA LYS A 127 -9.29 -12.84 7.98
C LYS A 127 -8.74 -14.22 8.40
N GLY A 128 -8.08 -14.93 7.48
CA GLY A 128 -7.57 -16.26 7.76
C GLY A 128 -8.42 -17.33 7.11
N ALA A 129 -9.06 -18.24 7.77
CA ALA A 129 -9.80 -19.39 7.23
C ALA A 129 -10.77 -19.05 6.07
N PHE A 130 -10.22 -18.51 4.99
CA PHE A 130 -10.97 -18.17 3.79
C PHE A 130 -11.26 -19.43 2.95
N PRO A 131 -12.34 -19.42 2.14
CA PRO A 131 -12.75 -20.55 1.30
C PRO A 131 -11.61 -21.11 0.44
N SER A 132 -11.62 -22.40 0.17
CA SER A 132 -10.56 -23.11 -0.57
C SER A 132 -10.39 -22.63 -2.02
N ARG A 133 -11.38 -21.92 -2.56
CA ARG A 133 -11.26 -21.24 -3.87
C ARG A 133 -10.22 -20.12 -3.91
N PHE A 134 -9.85 -19.55 -2.76
CA PHE A 134 -8.79 -18.55 -2.64
C PHE A 134 -7.48 -19.18 -2.20
N GLY A 135 -6.36 -18.66 -2.70
CA GLY A 135 -5.00 -19.13 -2.34
C GLY A 135 -3.95 -18.07 -2.63
N SER A 136 -2.67 -18.51 -2.58
CA SER A 136 -1.49 -17.70 -2.93
C SER A 136 -1.24 -16.47 -2.07
N ARG A 137 -1.84 -16.41 -0.85
CA ARG A 137 -1.56 -15.39 0.19
C ARG A 137 -1.66 -16.00 1.59
N LEU A 138 -0.92 -15.42 2.55
CA LEU A 138 -0.74 -16.00 3.89
C LEU A 138 -1.69 -15.45 4.96
N SER A 139 -2.43 -14.36 4.67
CA SER A 139 -3.13 -13.65 5.74
C SER A 139 -4.61 -13.41 5.51
N SER A 140 -4.97 -12.72 4.45
CA SER A 140 -6.37 -12.36 4.20
C SER A 140 -6.72 -12.30 2.72
N VAL A 141 -8.03 -12.25 2.45
CA VAL A 141 -8.58 -11.96 1.13
C VAL A 141 -9.54 -10.78 1.26
N ILE A 142 -9.38 -9.80 0.41
CA ILE A 142 -10.29 -8.67 0.22
C ILE A 142 -10.89 -8.82 -1.18
N ASP A 143 -12.10 -9.34 -1.21
CA ASP A 143 -12.82 -9.60 -2.45
C ASP A 143 -13.85 -8.49 -2.69
N ILE A 144 -13.66 -7.76 -3.78
CA ILE A 144 -14.45 -6.58 -4.12
C ILE A 144 -15.27 -6.88 -5.37
N SER A 145 -16.57 -6.66 -5.28
CA SER A 145 -17.51 -6.86 -6.37
C SER A 145 -17.99 -5.51 -6.90
N LEU A 146 -18.01 -5.36 -8.22
CA LEU A 146 -18.65 -4.21 -8.88
C LEU A 146 -20.12 -4.51 -9.18
N ARG A 147 -20.97 -3.45 -9.09
CA ARG A 147 -22.38 -3.55 -9.47
C ARG A 147 -22.53 -3.82 -10.97
N GLU A 148 -23.53 -4.59 -11.32
CA GLU A 148 -23.81 -4.98 -12.70
C GLU A 148 -24.40 -3.85 -13.56
N GLY A 149 -24.86 -2.78 -12.97
CA GLY A 149 -25.65 -1.75 -13.63
C GLY A 149 -27.12 -2.12 -13.76
N ASP A 150 -27.99 -1.11 -13.76
CA ASP A 150 -29.45 -1.30 -13.88
C ASP A 150 -29.81 -1.76 -15.30
N MET A 151 -30.63 -2.82 -15.40
CA MET A 151 -31.09 -3.36 -16.69
C MET A 151 -32.35 -2.70 -17.21
N GLN A 152 -32.98 -1.80 -16.44
CA GLN A 152 -34.25 -1.16 -16.77
C GLN A 152 -34.11 0.35 -16.98
N ASN A 153 -33.40 1.02 -16.10
CA ASN A 153 -33.32 2.47 -16.04
C ASN A 153 -31.87 2.93 -16.16
N SER A 154 -31.67 4.12 -16.66
CA SER A 154 -30.37 4.77 -16.69
C SER A 154 -30.23 5.71 -15.51
N HIS A 155 -29.08 5.65 -14.85
CA HIS A 155 -28.72 6.50 -13.72
C HIS A 155 -27.33 7.10 -13.96
N ALA A 156 -27.13 8.29 -13.47
CA ALA A 156 -25.82 8.94 -13.49
C ALA A 156 -25.58 9.66 -12.17
N SER A 157 -24.33 9.76 -11.79
CA SER A 157 -23.92 10.58 -10.65
C SER A 157 -22.65 11.34 -10.94
N ILE A 158 -22.58 12.55 -10.43
CA ILE A 158 -21.40 13.42 -10.50
C ILE A 158 -21.09 13.85 -9.07
N THR A 159 -19.88 13.64 -8.61
CA THR A 159 -19.42 14.08 -7.30
C THR A 159 -18.23 15.01 -7.47
N ALA A 160 -18.26 16.17 -6.86
CA ALA A 160 -17.15 17.09 -6.70
C ALA A 160 -16.73 17.11 -5.22
N GLY A 161 -15.55 16.62 -4.90
CA GLY A 161 -14.93 16.66 -3.57
C GLY A 161 -13.72 17.59 -3.56
N MET A 162 -13.05 17.73 -2.43
CA MET A 162 -11.83 18.56 -2.34
C MET A 162 -10.59 17.84 -2.90
N LEU A 163 -10.54 16.51 -2.80
CA LEU A 163 -9.41 15.71 -3.30
C LEU A 163 -9.57 15.33 -4.77
N ALA A 164 -10.78 14.91 -5.16
CA ALA A 164 -11.06 14.38 -6.48
C ALA A 164 -12.50 14.63 -6.91
N SER A 165 -12.74 14.62 -8.22
CA SER A 165 -14.06 14.52 -8.82
C SER A 165 -14.29 13.14 -9.38
N ARG A 166 -15.56 12.69 -9.33
CA ARG A 166 -16.00 11.39 -9.81
C ARG A 166 -17.23 11.53 -10.69
N ILE A 167 -17.29 10.72 -11.72
CA ILE A 167 -18.48 10.53 -12.53
C ILE A 167 -18.82 9.03 -12.59
N GLN A 168 -20.09 8.71 -12.57
CA GLN A 168 -20.56 7.34 -12.74
C GLN A 168 -21.83 7.37 -13.60
N ALA A 169 -21.97 6.40 -14.48
CA ALA A 169 -23.17 6.17 -15.27
C ALA A 169 -23.45 4.67 -15.37
N GLU A 170 -24.69 4.29 -15.22
CA GLU A 170 -25.14 2.91 -15.41
C GLU A 170 -26.49 2.88 -16.11
N GLY A 171 -26.79 1.77 -16.76
CA GLY A 171 -28.08 1.59 -17.41
C GLY A 171 -28.08 0.46 -18.43
N PRO A 172 -29.25 0.24 -19.08
CA PRO A 172 -29.38 -0.78 -20.11
C PRO A 172 -28.79 -0.32 -21.45
N LEU A 173 -27.93 -1.15 -22.04
CA LEU A 173 -27.65 -1.13 -23.50
C LEU A 173 -28.73 -1.89 -24.26
N TRP A 174 -29.24 -2.94 -23.67
CA TRP A 174 -30.37 -3.72 -24.16
C TRP A 174 -31.21 -4.14 -22.96
N LYS A 175 -32.38 -3.52 -22.80
CA LYS A 175 -33.27 -3.76 -21.62
C LYS A 175 -33.47 -5.23 -21.36
N ASN A 176 -33.40 -5.59 -20.06
CA ASN A 176 -33.48 -6.96 -19.52
C ASN A 176 -32.33 -7.91 -19.91
N HIS A 177 -31.41 -7.50 -20.81
CA HIS A 177 -30.37 -8.39 -21.30
C HIS A 177 -28.95 -7.83 -21.06
N THR A 178 -28.72 -6.58 -21.34
CA THR A 178 -27.37 -6.02 -21.26
C THR A 178 -27.39 -4.72 -20.52
N SER A 179 -26.60 -4.62 -19.45
CA SER A 179 -26.34 -3.39 -18.72
C SER A 179 -24.87 -3.04 -18.69
N PHE A 180 -24.58 -1.76 -18.47
CA PHE A 180 -23.25 -1.26 -18.21
C PHE A 180 -23.23 -0.48 -16.90
N ASN A 181 -22.08 -0.46 -16.24
CA ASN A 181 -21.74 0.43 -15.14
C ASN A 181 -20.31 0.93 -15.38
N ILE A 182 -20.16 2.24 -15.59
CA ILE A 182 -18.88 2.87 -15.88
C ILE A 182 -18.68 4.07 -14.97
N GLY A 183 -17.46 4.28 -14.50
CA GLY A 183 -17.10 5.48 -13.77
C GLY A 183 -15.65 5.85 -13.96
N ALA A 184 -15.39 7.12 -13.72
CA ALA A 184 -14.04 7.67 -13.75
C ALA A 184 -13.85 8.61 -12.56
N ARG A 185 -12.61 8.72 -12.12
CA ARG A 185 -12.18 9.59 -11.04
C ARG A 185 -10.89 10.30 -11.43
N VAL A 186 -10.78 11.59 -11.09
CA VAL A 186 -9.59 12.40 -11.32
C VAL A 186 -9.32 13.26 -10.09
N SER A 187 -8.07 13.23 -9.63
CA SER A 187 -7.62 14.08 -8.51
C SER A 187 -7.07 15.41 -8.98
N TYR A 188 -7.19 16.40 -8.12
CA TYR A 188 -6.59 17.73 -8.27
C TYR A 188 -5.91 18.18 -6.97
N PHE A 189 -5.17 17.26 -6.36
CA PHE A 189 -4.45 17.46 -5.10
C PHE A 189 -3.66 18.78 -5.07
N ASN A 190 -2.92 19.08 -6.15
CA ASN A 190 -2.06 20.25 -6.22
C ASN A 190 -2.82 21.57 -6.25
N THR A 191 -4.06 21.58 -6.72
CA THR A 191 -4.85 22.80 -6.91
C THR A 191 -5.61 23.22 -5.65
N ILE A 192 -6.07 22.25 -4.86
CA ILE A 192 -6.91 22.51 -3.68
C ILE A 192 -6.24 22.06 -2.39
N VAL A 193 -5.78 20.80 -2.33
CA VAL A 193 -5.30 20.20 -1.07
C VAL A 193 -3.93 20.74 -0.69
N ARG A 194 -3.02 20.84 -1.64
CA ARG A 194 -1.67 21.34 -1.40
C ARG A 194 -1.66 22.78 -0.86
N PRO A 195 -2.31 23.78 -1.47
CA PRO A 195 -2.37 25.13 -0.91
C PRO A 195 -2.99 25.20 0.50
N LEU A 196 -4.02 24.39 0.75
CA LEU A 196 -4.63 24.29 2.08
C LEU A 196 -3.64 23.72 3.11
N LEU A 197 -2.86 22.71 2.76
CA LEU A 197 -1.83 22.16 3.64
C LEU A 197 -0.69 23.15 3.87
N GLU A 198 -0.28 23.89 2.84
CA GLU A 198 0.76 24.94 2.95
C GLU A 198 0.36 26.04 3.93
N GLU A 199 -0.91 26.47 3.91
CA GLU A 199 -1.42 27.52 4.80
C GLU A 199 -1.59 27.03 6.26
N VAL A 200 -2.04 25.78 6.46
CA VAL A 200 -2.46 25.28 7.79
C VAL A 200 -1.34 24.56 8.53
N VAL A 201 -0.40 23.94 7.83
CA VAL A 201 0.56 22.98 8.43
C VAL A 201 1.94 23.59 8.63
N TYR A 202 2.34 24.55 7.81
CA TYR A 202 3.73 24.99 7.74
C TYR A 202 3.92 26.47 8.09
N ASP A 203 4.63 26.74 9.18
CA ASP A 203 5.08 28.09 9.53
C ASP A 203 6.06 28.70 8.52
N ASN A 204 6.56 27.89 7.55
CA ASN A 204 7.49 28.30 6.49
C ASN A 204 7.09 27.70 5.13
N PRO A 205 6.54 28.46 4.20
CA PRO A 205 6.18 27.99 2.86
C PRO A 205 7.33 27.33 2.07
N GLY A 206 8.58 27.71 2.35
CA GLY A 206 9.76 27.12 1.70
C GLY A 206 10.09 25.68 2.11
N GLN A 207 9.52 25.15 3.18
CA GLN A 207 9.74 23.76 3.58
C GLN A 207 8.91 22.75 2.75
N MET A 208 7.88 23.21 2.05
CA MET A 208 7.07 22.38 1.17
C MET A 208 7.56 22.31 -0.29
N ASN A 209 8.63 22.99 -0.64
CA ASN A 209 9.22 22.88 -1.98
C ASN A 209 9.62 21.44 -2.36
N ASN A 210 9.73 20.54 -1.36
CA ASN A 210 9.95 19.11 -1.56
C ASN A 210 8.66 18.31 -1.74
N TYR A 211 7.47 18.92 -1.67
CA TYR A 211 6.22 18.23 -1.92
C TYR A 211 5.91 18.22 -3.41
N SER A 212 5.76 17.05 -3.84
CA SER A 212 5.53 16.55 -5.16
C SER A 212 4.27 17.08 -5.80
N HIS A 213 4.32 17.16 -7.10
CA HIS A 213 3.13 17.19 -7.93
C HIS A 213 2.47 15.82 -7.86
N MET A 214 1.39 15.72 -7.09
CA MET A 214 0.62 14.50 -6.92
C MET A 214 -0.63 14.56 -7.77
N LYS A 215 -0.86 13.53 -8.56
CA LYS A 215 -2.13 13.35 -9.30
C LYS A 215 -2.42 11.86 -9.47
N TYR A 216 -3.69 11.53 -9.53
CA TYR A 216 -4.15 10.23 -9.98
C TYR A 216 -5.42 10.35 -10.79
N TYR A 217 -5.68 9.33 -11.59
CA TYR A 217 -6.96 9.10 -12.22
C TYR A 217 -7.21 7.61 -12.38
N ASP A 218 -8.48 7.22 -12.35
CA ASP A 218 -8.89 5.85 -12.63
C ASP A 218 -10.17 5.81 -13.45
N ILE A 219 -10.32 4.72 -14.20
CA ILE A 219 -11.50 4.39 -14.98
C ILE A 219 -11.86 2.94 -14.67
N ASN A 220 -13.12 2.72 -14.36
CA ASN A 220 -13.68 1.40 -14.09
C ASN A 220 -14.88 1.19 -15.01
N ALA A 221 -15.05 -0.03 -15.54
CA ALA A 221 -16.22 -0.39 -16.31
C ALA A 221 -16.59 -1.86 -16.10
N LYS A 222 -17.88 -2.12 -15.96
CA LYS A 222 -18.45 -3.47 -15.95
C LYS A 222 -19.57 -3.54 -17.00
N LEU A 223 -19.52 -4.56 -17.81
CA LEU A 223 -20.56 -4.90 -18.77
C LEU A 223 -21.16 -6.24 -18.35
N THR A 224 -22.47 -6.31 -18.22
CA THR A 224 -23.17 -7.55 -17.88
C THR A 224 -24.17 -7.89 -18.98
N HIS A 225 -24.09 -9.11 -19.48
CA HIS A 225 -25.05 -9.64 -20.46
C HIS A 225 -25.72 -10.91 -19.92
N ARG A 226 -27.05 -10.91 -19.86
CA ARG A 226 -27.87 -12.07 -19.50
C ARG A 226 -28.46 -12.68 -20.77
N PHE A 227 -27.91 -13.81 -21.21
CA PHE A 227 -28.43 -14.53 -22.37
C PHE A 227 -29.86 -15.06 -22.10
N ASN A 228 -30.06 -15.49 -20.85
CA ASN A 228 -31.34 -15.99 -20.33
C ASN A 228 -31.31 -15.96 -18.79
N GLY A 229 -32.33 -16.44 -18.11
CA GLY A 229 -32.39 -16.54 -16.65
C GLY A 229 -31.33 -17.48 -16.02
N LYS A 230 -30.55 -18.22 -16.83
CA LYS A 230 -29.58 -19.24 -16.37
C LYS A 230 -28.14 -18.89 -16.68
N THR A 231 -27.88 -18.03 -17.67
CA THR A 231 -26.54 -17.75 -18.17
C THR A 231 -26.25 -16.26 -18.19
N LYS A 232 -25.18 -15.88 -17.50
CA LYS A 232 -24.71 -14.50 -17.38
C LYS A 232 -23.23 -14.42 -17.78
N LEU A 233 -22.88 -13.41 -18.57
CA LEU A 233 -21.51 -13.03 -18.93
C LEU A 233 -21.21 -11.64 -18.38
N ASN A 234 -20.08 -11.48 -17.69
CA ASN A 234 -19.59 -10.17 -17.25
C ASN A 234 -18.24 -9.88 -17.91
N GLY A 235 -18.05 -8.64 -18.31
CA GLY A 235 -16.76 -8.08 -18.70
C GLY A 235 -16.34 -7.01 -17.71
N LEU A 236 -15.08 -7.02 -17.29
CA LEU A 236 -14.45 -6.07 -16.39
C LEU A 236 -13.33 -5.32 -17.10
N PHE A 237 -13.24 -4.02 -16.84
CA PHE A 237 -12.10 -3.19 -17.17
C PHE A 237 -11.80 -2.24 -16.01
N PHE A 238 -10.52 -2.12 -15.63
CA PHE A 238 -10.01 -1.14 -14.71
C PHE A 238 -8.66 -0.61 -15.18
N TYR A 239 -8.48 0.70 -15.13
CA TYR A 239 -7.19 1.36 -15.33
C TYR A 239 -7.02 2.44 -14.28
N GLY A 240 -5.91 2.41 -13.55
CA GLY A 240 -5.52 3.42 -12.59
C GLY A 240 -4.09 3.90 -12.86
N TYR A 241 -3.85 5.21 -12.75
CA TYR A 241 -2.55 5.82 -12.92
C TYR A 241 -2.29 6.84 -11.82
N ASP A 242 -1.07 6.86 -11.34
CA ASP A 242 -0.55 7.77 -10.33
C ASP A 242 0.76 8.42 -10.76
N GLU A 243 0.93 9.65 -10.35
CA GLU A 243 2.18 10.39 -10.49
C GLU A 243 2.45 11.16 -9.20
N ASN A 244 3.68 11.06 -8.72
CA ASN A 244 4.16 11.76 -7.54
C ASN A 244 5.59 12.24 -7.80
N ASN A 245 5.74 13.45 -8.35
CA ASN A 245 7.03 14.01 -8.72
C ASN A 245 7.43 15.11 -7.74
N THR A 246 8.64 15.04 -7.20
CA THR A 246 9.19 16.15 -6.42
C THR A 246 9.71 17.25 -7.36
N THR A 247 9.61 18.50 -6.96
CA THR A 247 10.33 19.60 -7.61
C THR A 247 11.82 19.51 -7.25
N PRO A 248 12.71 19.99 -8.13
CA PRO A 248 14.12 20.09 -7.80
C PRO A 248 14.33 20.85 -6.49
N ASN A 249 15.08 20.25 -5.58
CA ASN A 249 15.48 20.86 -4.32
C ASN A 249 16.94 21.25 -4.40
N GLU A 250 17.20 22.56 -4.45
CA GLU A 250 18.55 23.10 -4.50
C GLU A 250 19.08 23.32 -3.08
N THR A 251 20.23 22.76 -2.81
CA THR A 251 21.00 23.03 -1.60
C THR A 251 22.36 23.59 -1.97
N ASN A 252 22.71 24.73 -1.37
CA ASN A 252 23.95 25.42 -1.60
C ASN A 252 24.78 25.39 -0.31
N GLN A 253 26.03 24.99 -0.42
CA GLN A 253 27.01 25.02 0.65
C GLN A 253 28.21 25.82 0.21
N HIS A 254 28.62 26.76 1.03
CA HIS A 254 29.79 27.60 0.79
C HIS A 254 30.82 27.38 1.89
N PHE A 255 32.06 27.14 1.49
CA PHE A 255 33.19 26.97 2.39
C PHE A 255 34.31 27.93 1.99
N GLU A 256 34.95 28.54 2.99
CA GLU A 256 36.10 29.40 2.81
C GLU A 256 37.24 28.90 3.67
N TYR A 257 38.40 28.71 3.08
CA TYR A 257 39.63 28.25 3.73
C TYR A 257 40.77 29.19 3.37
N SER A 258 41.43 29.78 4.39
CA SER A 258 42.62 30.60 4.21
C SER A 258 43.83 29.83 4.71
N THR A 259 44.86 29.74 3.89
CA THR A 259 46.14 29.09 4.22
C THR A 259 47.27 30.00 3.77
N PHE A 260 48.33 30.08 4.61
CA PHE A 260 49.54 30.77 4.19
C PHE A 260 50.33 29.94 3.17
N ASP A 261 50.61 30.53 1.99
CA ASP A 261 51.44 29.93 0.98
C ASP A 261 52.88 30.44 1.10
N PRO A 262 53.82 29.62 1.62
CA PRO A 262 55.20 30.03 1.84
C PRO A 262 55.98 30.26 0.55
N LYS A 263 55.54 29.70 -0.58
CA LYS A 263 56.20 29.83 -1.91
C LYS A 263 56.07 31.28 -2.42
N TYR A 264 54.94 31.87 -2.22
CA TYR A 264 54.61 33.22 -2.70
C TYR A 264 54.54 34.25 -1.57
N ASN A 265 54.68 33.79 -0.30
CA ASN A 265 54.60 34.62 0.91
C ASN A 265 53.30 35.44 1.02
N VAL A 266 52.17 34.78 0.67
CA VAL A 266 50.81 35.37 0.70
C VAL A 266 49.85 34.44 1.39
N ASP A 267 48.78 35.02 1.94
CA ASP A 267 47.59 34.24 2.35
C ASP A 267 46.74 33.96 1.12
N LYS A 268 46.53 32.67 0.84
CA LYS A 268 45.67 32.25 -0.21
C LYS A 268 44.35 31.78 0.39
N THR A 269 43.24 32.22 -0.21
CA THR A 269 41.91 31.82 0.21
C THR A 269 41.25 30.97 -0.86
N SER A 270 40.82 29.80 -0.47
CA SER A 270 40.06 28.90 -1.31
C SER A 270 38.56 29.01 -0.98
N PHE A 271 37.75 29.25 -1.98
CA PHE A 271 36.29 29.25 -1.90
C PHE A 271 35.77 27.99 -2.59
N ILE A 272 34.94 27.22 -1.89
CA ILE A 272 34.30 26.02 -2.42
C ILE A 272 32.82 26.19 -2.34
N ASP A 273 32.17 26.20 -3.49
CA ASP A 273 30.72 26.24 -3.63
C ASP A 273 30.23 24.88 -4.09
N ASN A 274 29.37 24.26 -3.32
CA ASN A 274 28.68 23.02 -3.66
C ASN A 274 27.20 23.34 -3.90
N THR A 275 26.74 23.15 -5.11
CA THR A 275 25.32 23.25 -5.46
C THR A 275 24.78 21.87 -5.82
N ARG A 276 23.79 21.41 -5.08
CA ARG A 276 23.14 20.14 -5.31
C ARG A 276 21.66 20.34 -5.60
N ASN A 277 21.20 19.72 -6.68
CA ASN A 277 19.79 19.64 -7.03
C ASN A 277 19.35 18.18 -7.06
N ASP A 278 18.34 17.85 -6.27
CA ASP A 278 17.75 16.53 -6.22
C ASP A 278 16.28 16.59 -6.57
N TRP A 279 15.81 15.64 -7.39
CA TRP A 279 14.39 15.46 -7.64
C TRP A 279 14.06 13.99 -7.92
N THR A 280 12.79 13.66 -7.71
CA THR A 280 12.29 12.31 -7.86
C THR A 280 11.10 12.30 -8.81
N LEU A 281 11.12 11.41 -9.78
CA LEU A 281 10.01 11.11 -10.65
C LEU A 281 9.47 9.74 -10.25
N ASN A 282 8.22 9.69 -9.81
CA ASN A 282 7.59 8.48 -9.31
C ASN A 282 6.22 8.31 -9.95
N ASN A 283 6.01 7.22 -10.67
CA ASN A 283 4.73 6.92 -11.26
C ASN A 283 4.43 5.42 -11.21
N TRP A 284 3.14 5.09 -11.16
CA TRP A 284 2.69 3.71 -11.27
C TRP A 284 1.31 3.63 -11.91
N SER A 285 1.02 2.46 -12.46
CA SER A 285 -0.27 2.17 -13.05
C SER A 285 -0.71 0.74 -12.77
N ASN A 286 -2.02 0.55 -12.75
CA ASN A 286 -2.68 -0.75 -12.74
C ASN A 286 -3.59 -0.86 -13.95
N LEU A 287 -3.60 -2.02 -14.60
CA LEU A 287 -4.51 -2.35 -15.69
C LEU A 287 -5.12 -3.73 -15.43
N LEU A 288 -6.44 -3.81 -15.31
CA LEU A 288 -7.15 -5.07 -15.20
C LEU A 288 -8.15 -5.19 -16.36
N GLY A 289 -8.24 -6.39 -16.88
CA GLY A 289 -9.27 -6.76 -17.84
C GLY A 289 -9.70 -8.20 -17.61
N GLY A 290 -11.00 -8.49 -17.68
CA GLY A 290 -11.46 -9.84 -17.45
C GLY A 290 -12.84 -10.15 -17.94
N LEU A 291 -13.09 -11.44 -18.08
CA LEU A 291 -14.37 -12.01 -18.44
C LEU A 291 -14.76 -13.08 -17.44
N SER A 292 -16.02 -13.11 -17.05
CA SER A 292 -16.57 -14.19 -16.23
C SER A 292 -17.91 -14.66 -16.78
N VAL A 293 -18.11 -15.97 -16.76
CA VAL A 293 -19.35 -16.64 -17.15
C VAL A 293 -19.91 -17.34 -15.93
N ILE A 294 -21.19 -17.15 -15.67
CA ILE A 294 -21.93 -17.87 -14.63
C ILE A 294 -23.09 -18.59 -15.32
N TYR A 295 -23.15 -19.91 -15.13
CA TYR A 295 -24.24 -20.74 -15.62
C TYR A 295 -24.90 -21.48 -14.45
N ARG A 296 -26.15 -21.18 -14.21
CA ARG A 296 -26.96 -21.76 -13.14
C ARG A 296 -28.30 -22.29 -13.73
N PRO A 297 -28.32 -23.55 -14.16
CA PRO A 297 -29.52 -24.13 -14.78
C PRO A 297 -30.69 -24.29 -13.79
N ASP A 298 -30.35 -24.53 -12.51
CA ASP A 298 -31.27 -24.70 -11.39
C ASP A 298 -30.58 -24.40 -10.05
N GLU A 299 -31.25 -24.64 -8.92
CA GLU A 299 -30.69 -24.37 -7.59
C GLU A 299 -29.64 -25.39 -7.15
N SER A 300 -29.60 -26.57 -7.78
CA SER A 300 -28.71 -27.66 -7.41
C SER A 300 -27.32 -27.55 -8.02
N PHE A 301 -27.14 -26.77 -9.10
CA PHE A 301 -25.89 -26.71 -9.83
C PHE A 301 -25.55 -25.29 -10.29
N GLN A 302 -24.32 -24.90 -10.11
CA GLN A 302 -23.74 -23.68 -10.70
C GLN A 302 -22.35 -23.99 -11.25
N PHE A 303 -22.08 -23.50 -12.44
CA PHE A 303 -20.76 -23.43 -13.06
C PHE A 303 -20.34 -21.97 -13.15
N ASP A 304 -19.11 -21.65 -12.75
CA ASP A 304 -18.49 -20.35 -12.96
C ASP A 304 -17.12 -20.50 -13.61
N ALA A 305 -16.84 -19.65 -14.56
CA ALA A 305 -15.53 -19.52 -15.20
C ALA A 305 -15.11 -18.07 -15.22
N ASN A 306 -13.84 -17.82 -14.94
CA ASN A 306 -13.26 -16.50 -14.91
C ASN A 306 -11.89 -16.54 -15.59
N ALA A 307 -11.59 -15.54 -16.42
CA ALA A 307 -10.28 -15.35 -17.04
C ALA A 307 -9.96 -13.87 -17.08
N GLY A 308 -8.72 -13.53 -16.75
CA GLY A 308 -8.34 -12.13 -16.66
C GLY A 308 -6.84 -11.87 -16.80
N TYR A 309 -6.56 -10.61 -17.06
CA TYR A 309 -5.24 -10.01 -17.08
C TYR A 309 -5.15 -8.95 -15.98
N SER A 310 -4.03 -8.94 -15.28
CA SER A 310 -3.67 -7.88 -14.34
C SER A 310 -2.24 -7.41 -14.61
N GLY A 311 -2.07 -6.13 -14.87
CA GLY A 311 -0.78 -5.49 -15.06
C GLY A 311 -0.54 -4.45 -13.97
N TYR A 312 0.66 -4.44 -13.39
CA TYR A 312 1.17 -3.41 -12.50
C TYR A 312 2.52 -2.93 -13.04
N ASP A 313 2.69 -1.62 -13.18
CA ASP A 313 3.92 -1.00 -13.67
C ASP A 313 4.29 0.15 -12.74
N TYR A 314 5.43 0.04 -12.06
CA TYR A 314 5.96 1.03 -11.13
C TYR A 314 7.34 1.49 -11.56
N LYS A 315 7.55 2.80 -11.61
CA LYS A 315 8.83 3.41 -11.94
C LYS A 315 9.14 4.57 -10.99
N LEU A 316 10.29 4.49 -10.34
CA LEU A 316 10.89 5.53 -9.53
C LEU A 316 12.23 5.93 -10.13
N SER A 317 12.41 7.19 -10.51
CA SER A 317 13.70 7.73 -10.93
C SER A 317 14.12 8.83 -9.97
N HIS A 318 15.28 8.66 -9.36
CA HIS A 318 15.93 9.66 -8.54
C HIS A 318 17.07 10.29 -9.34
N LEU A 319 16.94 11.60 -9.59
CA LEU A 319 17.91 12.38 -10.34
C LEU A 319 18.62 13.33 -9.37
N SER A 320 19.95 13.41 -9.50
CA SER A 320 20.78 14.30 -8.70
C SER A 320 21.79 14.99 -9.60
N THR A 321 21.92 16.29 -9.47
CA THR A 321 23.02 17.04 -10.05
C THR A 321 23.84 17.65 -8.93
N LEU A 322 25.14 17.47 -8.97
CA LEU A 322 26.08 18.06 -8.03
C LEU A 322 27.10 18.88 -8.80
N GLU A 323 27.14 20.16 -8.52
CA GLU A 323 28.20 21.07 -9.00
C GLU A 323 29.11 21.42 -7.82
N ASN A 324 30.38 21.10 -7.97
CA ASN A 324 31.43 21.51 -7.05
C ASN A 324 32.30 22.52 -7.78
N LYS A 325 32.31 23.75 -7.29
CA LYS A 325 33.11 24.86 -7.85
C LYS A 325 34.14 25.30 -6.80
N ALA A 326 35.42 25.15 -7.13
CA ALA A 326 36.53 25.65 -6.31
C ALA A 326 37.15 26.86 -7.00
N MET A 327 37.26 27.97 -6.27
CA MET A 327 37.92 29.20 -6.71
C MET A 327 39.06 29.53 -5.75
N LEU A 328 40.10 30.13 -6.28
CA LEU A 328 41.30 30.46 -5.53
C LEU A 328 41.59 31.95 -5.64
N ASP A 329 41.60 32.63 -4.49
CA ASP A 329 42.10 34.01 -4.35
C ASP A 329 43.51 34.00 -3.81
N LEU A 330 44.43 34.49 -4.63
CA LEU A 330 45.85 34.53 -4.35
C LEU A 330 46.33 35.92 -3.94
N TRP A 331 45.45 36.92 -4.00
CA TRP A 331 45.79 38.30 -3.83
C TRP A 331 45.03 39.01 -2.72
N GLY A 332 44.17 38.30 -2.03
CA GLY A 332 43.34 38.87 -1.00
C GLY A 332 42.21 39.79 -1.48
N HIS A 333 41.75 39.59 -2.71
CA HIS A 333 40.63 40.38 -3.30
C HIS A 333 39.28 39.84 -2.88
N GLY A 334 39.24 38.74 -2.15
CA GLY A 334 38.01 38.06 -1.80
C GLY A 334 37.40 37.26 -2.99
N MET A 335 36.17 36.82 -2.83
CA MET A 335 35.49 35.96 -3.82
C MET A 335 35.37 36.61 -5.22
N ASP A 336 35.20 37.92 -5.28
CA ASP A 336 35.06 38.66 -6.54
C ASP A 336 36.38 38.73 -7.37
N GLY A 337 37.53 38.51 -6.71
CA GLY A 337 38.86 38.44 -7.33
C GLY A 337 39.42 37.04 -7.46
N ALA A 338 38.70 36.04 -7.01
CA ALA A 338 39.15 34.64 -7.07
C ALA A 338 38.97 34.05 -8.46
N GLU A 339 39.94 33.26 -8.90
CA GLU A 339 39.89 32.58 -10.20
C GLU A 339 39.46 31.10 -10.05
N LEU A 340 38.84 30.56 -11.12
CA LEU A 340 38.36 29.18 -11.13
C LEU A 340 39.56 28.22 -11.07
N TYR A 341 39.59 27.40 -10.02
CA TYR A 341 40.59 26.34 -9.86
C TYR A 341 40.06 24.98 -10.34
N SER A 342 38.84 24.65 -9.95
CA SER A 342 38.17 23.40 -10.38
C SER A 342 36.66 23.60 -10.48
N LEU A 343 36.10 23.04 -11.54
CA LEU A 343 34.65 22.89 -11.70
C LEU A 343 34.33 21.43 -12.01
N LYS A 344 33.56 20.79 -11.14
CA LYS A 344 33.17 19.39 -11.31
C LYS A 344 31.64 19.30 -11.29
N ASN A 345 31.09 18.78 -12.36
CA ASN A 345 29.66 18.56 -12.52
C ASN A 345 29.38 17.06 -12.59
N THR A 346 28.60 16.55 -11.64
CA THR A 346 28.16 15.15 -11.60
C THR A 346 26.66 15.07 -11.76
N ASN A 347 26.21 14.38 -12.79
CA ASN A 347 24.80 14.06 -13.00
C ASN A 347 24.60 12.58 -12.71
N ARG A 348 23.68 12.26 -11.82
CA ARG A 348 23.32 10.90 -11.46
C ARG A 348 21.85 10.65 -11.73
N ASN A 349 21.53 9.49 -12.26
CA ASN A 349 20.15 8.98 -12.36
C ASN A 349 20.11 7.55 -11.82
N THR A 350 19.29 7.32 -10.81
CA THR A 350 19.00 5.99 -10.29
C THR A 350 17.53 5.67 -10.51
N THR A 351 17.26 4.61 -11.25
CA THR A 351 15.90 4.18 -11.59
C THR A 351 15.61 2.82 -10.98
N TYR A 352 14.48 2.73 -10.30
CA TYR A 352 13.87 1.49 -9.84
C TYR A 352 12.63 1.23 -10.70
N HIS A 353 12.50 0.02 -11.22
CA HIS A 353 11.36 -0.38 -12.02
C HIS A 353 10.86 -1.74 -11.54
N SER A 354 9.56 -1.86 -11.30
CA SER A 354 8.91 -3.11 -10.93
C SER A 354 7.66 -3.29 -11.78
N LYS A 355 7.71 -4.27 -12.70
CA LYS A 355 6.58 -4.58 -13.56
C LYS A 355 6.09 -5.99 -13.31
N ILE A 356 4.76 -6.15 -13.21
CA ILE A 356 4.07 -7.43 -13.07
C ILE A 356 3.05 -7.55 -14.19
N GLU A 357 3.01 -8.70 -14.85
CA GLU A 357 2.00 -9.06 -15.84
C GLU A 357 1.46 -10.45 -15.46
N ASP A 358 0.19 -10.53 -15.10
CA ASP A 358 -0.47 -11.75 -14.59
C ASP A 358 -1.66 -12.12 -15.46
N TRP A 359 -1.61 -13.30 -16.05
CA TRP A 359 -2.71 -13.93 -16.75
C TRP A 359 -3.26 -15.03 -15.87
N SER A 360 -4.52 -14.95 -15.50
CA SER A 360 -5.15 -15.91 -14.59
C SER A 360 -6.48 -16.43 -15.10
N GLY A 361 -6.82 -17.65 -14.70
CA GLY A 361 -8.09 -18.27 -15.01
C GLY A 361 -8.55 -19.22 -13.92
N ARG A 362 -9.87 -19.30 -13.75
CA ARG A 362 -10.52 -20.19 -12.78
C ARG A 362 -11.75 -20.84 -13.39
N LEU A 363 -11.95 -22.11 -13.07
CA LEU A 363 -13.17 -22.85 -13.31
C LEU A 363 -13.72 -23.32 -11.97
N GLY A 364 -14.98 -23.10 -11.70
CA GLY A 364 -15.65 -23.47 -10.47
C GLY A 364 -16.95 -24.21 -10.71
N PHE A 365 -17.26 -25.14 -9.87
CA PHE A 365 -18.52 -25.90 -9.82
C PHE A 365 -19.06 -25.87 -8.40
N THR A 366 -20.31 -25.50 -8.23
CA THR A 366 -21.04 -25.61 -6.98
C THR A 366 -22.20 -26.58 -7.17
N ILE A 367 -22.30 -27.55 -6.28
CA ILE A 367 -23.31 -28.62 -6.33
C ILE A 367 -24.01 -28.68 -4.98
N ASN A 368 -25.32 -28.44 -4.95
CA ASN A 368 -26.14 -28.55 -3.75
C ASN A 368 -26.78 -29.93 -3.71
N LEU A 369 -26.41 -30.73 -2.72
CA LEU A 369 -26.95 -32.08 -2.54
C LEU A 369 -27.90 -32.15 -1.34
N HIS A 370 -29.19 -32.32 -1.61
CA HIS A 370 -30.24 -32.52 -0.59
C HIS A 370 -30.30 -31.46 0.51
N ASP A 371 -29.90 -30.21 0.21
CA ASP A 371 -29.79 -29.10 1.19
C ASP A 371 -28.90 -29.40 2.41
N ILE A 372 -28.11 -30.47 2.37
CA ILE A 372 -27.23 -30.93 3.44
C ILE A 372 -25.78 -30.61 3.09
N HIS A 373 -25.39 -30.76 1.83
CA HIS A 373 -24.04 -30.52 1.34
C HIS A 373 -24.03 -29.45 0.25
N GLU A 374 -23.22 -28.44 0.37
CA GLU A 374 -22.86 -27.54 -0.71
C GLU A 374 -21.40 -27.80 -1.11
N VAL A 375 -21.22 -28.66 -2.09
CA VAL A 375 -19.89 -29.08 -2.57
C VAL A 375 -19.39 -28.09 -3.61
N ARG A 376 -18.20 -27.52 -3.41
CA ARG A 376 -17.51 -26.63 -4.34
C ARG A 376 -16.22 -27.26 -4.81
N LEU A 377 -16.07 -27.37 -6.11
CA LEU A 377 -14.89 -27.93 -6.78
C LEU A 377 -14.34 -26.89 -7.75
N GLY A 378 -13.02 -26.87 -7.97
CA GLY A 378 -12.51 -26.00 -9.01
C GLY A 378 -11.04 -26.19 -9.31
N LEU A 379 -10.68 -25.57 -10.45
CA LEU A 379 -9.31 -25.47 -10.95
C LEU A 379 -8.96 -24.01 -11.16
N GLN A 380 -7.72 -23.65 -10.88
CA GLN A 380 -7.20 -22.30 -11.11
C GLN A 380 -5.77 -22.38 -11.64
N GLY A 381 -5.42 -21.48 -12.57
CA GLY A 381 -4.07 -21.33 -13.07
C GLY A 381 -3.71 -19.87 -13.26
N SER A 382 -2.42 -19.55 -13.15
CA SER A 382 -1.89 -18.24 -13.53
C SER A 382 -0.47 -18.33 -14.06
N ILE A 383 -0.14 -17.37 -14.93
CA ILE A 383 1.21 -17.12 -15.42
C ILE A 383 1.54 -15.68 -15.04
N THR A 384 2.46 -15.52 -14.13
CA THR A 384 2.85 -14.20 -13.62
C THR A 384 4.30 -13.92 -13.98
N MET A 385 4.53 -12.86 -14.75
CA MET A 385 5.84 -12.37 -15.17
C MET A 385 6.22 -11.18 -14.31
N PHE A 386 7.42 -11.20 -13.75
CA PHE A 386 8.01 -10.14 -12.94
C PHE A 386 9.24 -9.60 -13.64
N ARG A 387 9.34 -8.27 -13.75
CA ARG A 387 10.50 -7.59 -14.32
C ARG A 387 11.03 -6.53 -13.35
N PRO A 388 11.61 -6.97 -12.22
CA PRO A 388 12.27 -6.05 -11.29
C PRO A 388 13.60 -5.60 -11.89
N SER A 389 13.87 -4.30 -11.86
CA SER A 389 15.17 -3.76 -12.23
C SER A 389 15.55 -2.54 -11.42
N VAL A 390 16.85 -2.39 -11.20
CA VAL A 390 17.49 -1.21 -10.65
C VAL A 390 18.62 -0.83 -11.56
N ALA A 391 18.66 0.41 -12.03
CA ALA A 391 19.74 0.94 -12.84
C ALA A 391 20.23 2.25 -12.24
N SER A 392 21.54 2.43 -12.16
CA SER A 392 22.16 3.68 -11.76
C SER A 392 23.23 4.06 -12.77
N ALA A 393 23.12 5.26 -13.30
CA ALA A 393 24.09 5.84 -14.22
C ALA A 393 24.56 7.19 -13.69
N TYR A 394 25.86 7.47 -13.79
CA TYR A 394 26.38 8.79 -13.53
C TYR A 394 27.37 9.24 -14.59
N ILE A 395 27.42 10.55 -14.82
CA ILE A 395 28.39 11.22 -15.68
C ILE A 395 28.99 12.36 -14.89
N THR A 396 30.30 12.34 -14.74
CA THR A 396 31.07 13.40 -14.12
C THR A 396 31.92 14.10 -15.18
N ARG A 397 31.78 15.43 -15.28
CA ARG A 397 32.61 16.30 -16.11
C ARG A 397 33.42 17.20 -15.21
N GLN A 398 34.71 17.25 -15.43
CA GLN A 398 35.61 18.08 -14.63
C GLN A 398 36.48 18.96 -15.54
N GLN A 399 36.57 20.24 -15.16
CA GLN A 399 37.54 21.21 -15.64
C GLN A 399 38.45 21.55 -14.45
N GLN A 400 39.72 21.38 -14.57
CA GLN A 400 40.66 21.62 -13.50
C GLN A 400 41.89 22.39 -14.05
N ALA A 401 42.37 23.38 -13.31
CA ALA A 401 43.60 24.07 -13.62
C ALA A 401 44.81 23.11 -13.61
N LEU A 402 45.70 23.22 -14.57
CA LEU A 402 46.88 22.37 -14.72
C LEU A 402 47.78 22.44 -13.49
N SER A 403 47.89 23.61 -12.86
CA SER A 403 48.59 23.80 -11.60
C SER A 403 48.08 25.12 -10.98
N GLU A 404 48.31 25.30 -9.67
CA GLU A 404 48.04 26.57 -8.99
C GLU A 404 48.88 27.73 -9.62
N ASP A 405 50.10 27.43 -10.11
CA ASP A 405 51.01 28.44 -10.73
C ASP A 405 50.42 29.03 -12.02
N ILE A 406 49.58 28.30 -12.74
CA ILE A 406 48.97 28.77 -14.00
C ILE A 406 47.93 29.86 -13.73
N ILE A 407 47.30 29.83 -12.56
CA ILE A 407 46.31 30.86 -12.16
C ILE A 407 47.00 32.27 -12.07
N TYR A 408 48.29 32.31 -11.79
CA TYR A 408 49.09 33.55 -11.73
C TYR A 408 49.41 34.13 -13.13
N GLN A 409 49.26 33.35 -14.18
CA GLN A 409 49.70 33.73 -15.52
C GLN A 409 48.46 34.24 -16.31
N THR A 410 48.22 35.55 -16.28
CA THR A 410 47.08 36.23 -16.90
C THR A 410 46.99 36.20 -18.44
N ALA A 411 47.86 35.49 -19.12
CA ALA A 411 48.00 35.55 -20.59
C ALA A 411 47.62 34.28 -21.36
N LEU A 412 47.21 33.20 -20.67
CA LEU A 412 46.90 31.93 -21.32
C LEU A 412 45.37 31.74 -21.40
N GLY A 413 44.87 31.32 -22.58
CA GLY A 413 43.44 31.01 -22.81
C GLY A 413 42.98 29.69 -22.15
N ASP A 414 42.05 29.01 -22.80
CA ASP A 414 41.48 27.74 -22.29
C ASP A 414 42.50 26.61 -22.10
N ASP A 415 43.70 26.72 -22.64
CA ASP A 415 44.79 25.77 -22.43
C ASP A 415 45.29 25.66 -20.99
N ARG A 416 44.81 26.51 -20.09
CA ARG A 416 45.04 26.44 -18.62
C ARG A 416 44.41 25.26 -17.94
N TYR A 417 43.39 24.67 -18.55
CA TYR A 417 42.56 23.65 -17.92
C TYR A 417 42.70 22.31 -18.58
N VAL A 418 42.64 21.26 -17.79
CA VAL A 418 42.41 19.89 -18.21
C VAL A 418 40.93 19.58 -18.06
N PHE A 419 40.37 19.03 -19.13
CA PHE A 419 39.00 18.56 -19.16
C PHE A 419 38.96 17.03 -19.09
N SER A 420 38.13 16.49 -18.22
CA SER A 420 37.91 15.04 -18.13
C SER A 420 36.43 14.74 -18.04
N GLU A 421 36.07 13.57 -18.58
CA GLU A 421 34.73 13.02 -18.42
C GLU A 421 34.86 11.56 -17.95
N ASP A 422 34.14 11.18 -16.91
CA ASP A 422 34.00 9.82 -16.43
C ASP A 422 32.54 9.44 -16.38
N SER A 423 32.20 8.26 -16.81
CA SER A 423 30.83 7.73 -16.79
C SER A 423 30.81 6.28 -16.39
N LYS A 424 29.88 5.90 -15.55
CA LYS A 424 29.63 4.52 -15.15
C LYS A 424 28.14 4.23 -15.16
N GLU A 425 27.81 3.01 -15.50
CA GLU A 425 26.48 2.49 -15.43
C GLU A 425 26.48 1.15 -14.71
N HIS A 426 25.56 0.97 -13.77
CA HIS A 426 25.33 -0.26 -13.05
C HIS A 426 23.85 -0.61 -13.16
N GLY A 427 23.54 -1.88 -13.35
CA GLY A 427 22.15 -2.33 -13.40
C GLY A 427 21.99 -3.75 -12.92
N LEU A 428 20.91 -3.99 -12.21
CA LEU A 428 20.39 -5.31 -11.87
C LEU A 428 18.99 -5.42 -12.45
N GLY A 429 18.79 -6.38 -13.34
CA GLY A 429 17.47 -6.63 -13.91
C GLY A 429 17.38 -8.06 -14.38
N THR A 430 16.24 -8.69 -14.18
CA THR A 430 16.00 -10.04 -14.66
C THR A 430 14.52 -10.25 -14.88
N ASP A 431 14.16 -11.02 -15.89
CA ASP A 431 12.81 -11.48 -16.12
C ASP A 431 12.59 -12.78 -15.33
N LEU A 432 11.61 -12.78 -14.44
CA LEU A 432 11.25 -13.92 -13.61
C LEU A 432 9.83 -14.33 -13.92
N THR A 433 9.58 -15.62 -14.04
CA THR A 433 8.24 -16.16 -14.30
C THR A 433 7.83 -17.15 -13.22
N LEU A 434 6.62 -16.98 -12.71
CA LEU A 434 5.97 -17.91 -11.80
C LEU A 434 4.71 -18.46 -12.46
N ASN A 435 4.69 -19.75 -12.76
CA ASN A 435 3.47 -20.43 -13.14
C ASN A 435 2.84 -21.05 -11.89
N SER A 436 1.57 -20.74 -11.65
CA SER A 436 0.82 -21.29 -10.53
C SER A 436 -0.36 -22.11 -11.04
N PHE A 437 -0.62 -23.24 -10.42
CA PHE A 437 -1.82 -24.03 -10.66
C PHE A 437 -2.38 -24.57 -9.37
N SER A 438 -3.68 -24.77 -9.30
CA SER A 438 -4.32 -25.35 -8.15
C SER A 438 -5.60 -26.09 -8.49
N ALA A 439 -5.91 -27.09 -7.67
CA ALA A 439 -7.20 -27.77 -7.63
C ALA A 439 -7.73 -27.70 -6.19
N PHE A 440 -9.01 -27.45 -6.05
CA PHE A 440 -9.64 -27.39 -4.73
C PHE A 440 -10.98 -28.11 -4.69
N ALA A 441 -11.29 -28.61 -3.51
CA ALA A 441 -12.59 -29.16 -3.14
C ALA A 441 -12.96 -28.66 -1.75
N GLU A 442 -14.22 -28.31 -1.56
CA GLU A 442 -14.75 -27.78 -0.31
C GLU A 442 -16.19 -28.26 -0.15
N ASP A 443 -16.61 -28.63 1.04
CA ASP A 443 -17.97 -29.04 1.37
C ASP A 443 -18.48 -28.31 2.60
N ASP A 444 -19.51 -27.48 2.41
CA ASP A 444 -20.32 -26.93 3.48
C ASP A 444 -21.35 -27.97 3.89
N TRP A 445 -21.10 -28.66 5.02
CA TRP A 445 -21.86 -29.79 5.48
C TRP A 445 -22.77 -29.45 6.67
N ILE A 446 -24.08 -29.63 6.54
CA ILE A 446 -25.04 -29.52 7.63
C ILE A 446 -25.17 -30.86 8.32
N LEU A 447 -24.34 -31.10 9.36
CA LEU A 447 -24.36 -32.33 10.13
C LEU A 447 -25.65 -32.48 10.94
N THR A 448 -26.06 -31.41 11.56
CA THR A 448 -27.35 -31.30 12.32
C THR A 448 -27.82 -29.85 12.32
N ASN A 449 -29.02 -29.58 12.81
CA ASN A 449 -29.51 -28.19 12.95
C ASN A 449 -28.60 -27.31 13.81
N TRP A 450 -27.86 -27.87 14.74
CA TRP A 450 -26.99 -27.16 15.68
C TRP A 450 -25.49 -27.28 15.32
N LEU A 451 -25.12 -28.20 14.43
CA LEU A 451 -23.72 -28.43 14.03
C LEU A 451 -23.58 -28.37 12.52
N LYS A 452 -22.69 -27.49 12.05
CA LYS A 452 -22.25 -27.41 10.65
C LYS A 452 -20.72 -27.52 10.58
N ALA A 453 -20.21 -28.12 9.50
CA ALA A 453 -18.79 -28.20 9.19
C ALA A 453 -18.55 -27.65 7.78
N ASP A 454 -17.46 -26.91 7.59
CA ASP A 454 -16.89 -26.56 6.29
C ASP A 454 -15.52 -27.22 6.23
N VAL A 455 -15.31 -28.12 5.28
CA VAL A 455 -14.05 -28.85 5.12
C VAL A 455 -13.58 -28.69 3.69
N GLY A 456 -12.38 -28.17 3.55
CA GLY A 456 -11.79 -27.89 2.26
C GLY A 456 -10.36 -28.37 2.13
N LEU A 457 -9.97 -28.71 0.94
CA LEU A 457 -8.63 -29.10 0.55
C LEU A 457 -8.25 -28.41 -0.74
N ARG A 458 -7.07 -27.76 -0.75
CA ARG A 458 -6.48 -27.18 -1.95
C ARG A 458 -5.08 -27.77 -2.17
N LEU A 459 -4.84 -28.23 -3.39
CA LEU A 459 -3.50 -28.55 -3.89
C LEU A 459 -3.00 -27.34 -4.67
N GLN A 460 -1.90 -26.74 -4.24
CA GLN A 460 -1.28 -25.57 -4.86
C GLN A 460 0.08 -25.95 -5.42
N GLY A 461 0.32 -25.66 -6.70
CA GLY A 461 1.61 -25.81 -7.36
C GLY A 461 2.21 -24.44 -7.71
N TYR A 462 3.51 -24.28 -7.46
CA TYR A 462 4.32 -23.15 -7.89
C TYR A 462 5.47 -23.69 -8.73
N VAL A 463 5.50 -23.31 -10.00
CA VAL A 463 6.48 -23.78 -10.98
C VAL A 463 7.35 -22.61 -11.42
N THR A 464 8.61 -22.70 -11.17
CA THR A 464 9.67 -21.81 -11.64
C THR A 464 10.49 -22.52 -12.71
N GLU A 465 11.43 -21.83 -13.35
CA GLU A 465 12.28 -22.43 -14.39
C GLU A 465 12.97 -23.75 -13.97
N ASN A 466 13.36 -23.83 -12.69
CA ASN A 466 14.21 -24.92 -12.21
C ASN A 466 13.58 -25.76 -11.09
N LYS A 467 12.38 -25.44 -10.63
CA LYS A 467 11.78 -26.13 -9.50
C LYS A 467 10.26 -26.06 -9.47
N THR A 468 9.64 -27.15 -9.07
CA THR A 468 8.21 -27.22 -8.77
C THR A 468 8.01 -27.44 -7.28
N HIS A 469 7.21 -26.61 -6.64
CA HIS A 469 6.78 -26.75 -5.27
C HIS A 469 5.30 -27.13 -5.25
N LEU A 470 4.99 -28.29 -4.67
CA LEU A 470 3.62 -28.74 -4.44
C LEU A 470 3.28 -28.61 -2.97
N MET A 471 2.19 -27.91 -2.69
CA MET A 471 1.74 -27.58 -1.35
C MET A 471 0.31 -28.06 -1.15
N LEU A 472 0.03 -28.67 0.00
CA LEU A 472 -1.31 -29.07 0.39
C LEU A 472 -1.84 -28.10 1.44
N GLU A 473 -3.02 -27.53 1.19
CA GLU A 473 -3.67 -26.54 2.04
C GLU A 473 -5.01 -27.08 2.58
N PRO A 474 -4.99 -27.85 3.68
CA PRO A 474 -6.22 -28.24 4.36
C PRO A 474 -6.83 -27.06 5.10
N ARG A 475 -8.15 -26.99 5.09
CA ARG A 475 -8.98 -26.01 5.79
C ARG A 475 -10.18 -26.70 6.41
N ALA A 476 -10.53 -26.28 7.62
CA ALA A 476 -11.70 -26.80 8.30
C ALA A 476 -12.28 -25.74 9.22
N SER A 477 -13.60 -25.61 9.22
CA SER A 477 -14.34 -24.77 10.17
C SER A 477 -15.50 -25.55 10.73
N LEU A 478 -15.76 -25.38 12.03
CA LEU A 478 -16.89 -25.97 12.73
C LEU A 478 -17.70 -24.84 13.37
N ARG A 479 -19.01 -24.89 13.21
CA ARG A 479 -19.95 -24.02 13.92
C ARG A 479 -20.89 -24.85 14.76
N LEU A 480 -20.89 -24.58 16.08
CA LEU A 480 -21.76 -25.17 17.09
C LEU A 480 -22.76 -24.10 17.55
N MET A 481 -24.04 -24.29 17.33
CA MET A 481 -25.10 -23.47 17.91
C MET A 481 -25.35 -23.90 19.35
N LEU A 482 -25.10 -22.98 20.30
CA LEU A 482 -25.42 -23.19 21.71
C LEU A 482 -26.88 -22.79 22.04
N ALA A 483 -27.41 -21.83 21.26
CA ALA A 483 -28.78 -21.36 21.27
C ALA A 483 -29.13 -20.82 19.87
N GLU A 484 -30.37 -20.48 19.60
CA GLU A 484 -30.81 -19.95 18.29
C GLU A 484 -30.05 -18.69 17.84
N SER A 485 -29.56 -17.90 18.82
CA SER A 485 -28.83 -16.64 18.61
C SER A 485 -27.36 -16.73 18.97
N THR A 486 -26.84 -17.88 19.42
CA THR A 486 -25.47 -17.98 19.93
C THR A 486 -24.75 -19.17 19.32
N SER A 487 -23.56 -18.93 18.77
CA SER A 487 -22.71 -19.99 18.25
C SER A 487 -21.27 -19.88 18.71
N VAL A 488 -20.63 -21.01 18.80
CA VAL A 488 -19.16 -21.15 18.92
C VAL A 488 -18.63 -21.66 17.59
N LYS A 489 -17.56 -21.06 17.14
CA LYS A 489 -16.88 -21.42 15.88
C LYS A 489 -15.43 -21.70 16.14
N VAL A 490 -14.91 -22.74 15.48
CA VAL A 490 -13.48 -23.11 15.49
C VAL A 490 -13.04 -23.27 14.05
N SER A 491 -11.85 -22.78 13.71
CA SER A 491 -11.29 -22.98 12.37
C SER A 491 -9.80 -23.26 12.41
N TYR A 492 -9.35 -24.01 11.41
CA TYR A 492 -7.96 -24.20 11.04
C TYR A 492 -7.81 -23.98 9.54
N ALA A 493 -6.73 -23.29 9.14
CA ALA A 493 -6.38 -23.15 7.74
C ALA A 493 -4.87 -23.11 7.54
N ARG A 494 -4.39 -23.89 6.58
CA ARG A 494 -3.08 -23.74 5.97
C ARG A 494 -3.19 -22.93 4.67
N MET A 495 -2.28 -21.99 4.51
CA MET A 495 -2.22 -21.09 3.36
C MET A 495 -0.77 -21.03 2.88
N THR A 496 -0.57 -20.86 1.57
CA THR A 496 0.77 -20.73 1.00
C THR A 496 0.89 -19.51 0.08
N GLN A 497 2.12 -19.03 -0.13
CA GLN A 497 2.41 -17.87 -0.96
C GLN A 497 3.68 -18.10 -1.78
N GLY A 498 3.60 -17.90 -3.11
CA GLY A 498 4.69 -18.11 -4.05
C GLY A 498 5.39 -16.83 -4.50
N MET A 499 5.03 -15.65 -3.99
CA MET A 499 5.66 -14.38 -4.33
C MET A 499 5.71 -13.47 -3.10
N PHE A 500 6.70 -12.60 -3.01
CA PHE A 500 6.94 -11.73 -1.87
C PHE A 500 7.16 -10.30 -2.33
N LEU A 501 6.66 -9.34 -1.56
CA LEU A 501 7.00 -7.93 -1.70
C LEU A 501 8.14 -7.60 -0.75
N LEU A 502 9.28 -7.29 -1.31
CA LEU A 502 10.46 -6.91 -0.54
C LEU A 502 10.46 -5.40 -0.34
N SER A 503 10.49 -4.97 0.92
CA SER A 503 10.48 -3.56 1.29
C SER A 503 11.83 -3.16 1.90
N SER A 504 12.43 -2.09 1.38
CA SER A 504 13.68 -1.53 1.92
C SER A 504 13.48 -0.72 3.20
N GLY A 505 12.25 -0.45 3.57
CA GLY A 505 11.89 0.37 4.73
C GLY A 505 10.94 -0.32 5.70
N SER A 506 10.70 0.32 6.84
CA SER A 506 9.69 -0.12 7.81
C SER A 506 8.25 0.20 7.38
N MET A 507 8.06 0.80 6.21
CA MET A 507 6.78 1.16 5.63
C MET A 507 6.71 0.68 4.19
N VAL A 508 5.58 0.06 3.83
CA VAL A 508 5.30 -0.34 2.45
C VAL A 508 5.22 0.92 1.57
N SER A 509 5.91 0.88 0.45
CA SER A 509 5.97 1.96 -0.53
C SER A 509 5.73 1.36 -1.92
N PRO A 510 5.18 2.10 -2.87
CA PRO A 510 5.13 1.65 -4.26
C PRO A 510 6.50 1.29 -4.86
N SER A 511 7.60 1.77 -4.26
CA SER A 511 8.98 1.40 -4.64
C SER A 511 9.40 -0.01 -4.23
N ASP A 512 8.56 -0.72 -3.49
CA ASP A 512 8.85 -2.08 -3.07
C ASP A 512 8.78 -3.05 -4.26
N ILE A 513 9.62 -4.06 -4.25
CA ILE A 513 9.84 -4.95 -5.40
C ILE A 513 9.20 -6.30 -5.15
N TRP A 514 8.35 -6.74 -6.10
CA TRP A 514 7.79 -8.08 -6.09
C TRP A 514 8.74 -9.10 -6.69
N ILE A 515 8.97 -10.18 -5.97
CA ILE A 515 9.85 -11.29 -6.39
C ILE A 515 9.12 -12.62 -6.17
N PRO A 516 9.11 -13.52 -7.17
CA PRO A 516 8.59 -14.87 -7.01
C PRO A 516 9.57 -15.76 -6.25
N VAL A 517 9.08 -16.87 -5.73
CA VAL A 517 9.92 -17.99 -5.30
C VAL A 517 10.78 -18.46 -6.47
N ASN A 518 11.95 -18.99 -6.15
CA ASN A 518 12.90 -19.50 -7.12
C ASN A 518 13.49 -20.84 -6.63
N LYS A 519 14.60 -21.29 -7.20
CA LYS A 519 15.25 -22.57 -6.85
C LYS A 519 15.73 -22.62 -5.38
N ASP A 520 16.12 -21.50 -4.80
CA ASP A 520 16.72 -21.37 -3.47
C ASP A 520 15.70 -20.92 -2.43
N MET A 521 14.62 -20.30 -2.85
CA MET A 521 13.53 -19.84 -2.00
C MET A 521 12.39 -20.86 -1.93
N LYS A 522 11.85 -21.06 -0.74
CA LYS A 522 10.66 -21.89 -0.52
C LYS A 522 9.42 -20.99 -0.49
N PRO A 523 8.24 -21.50 -0.91
CA PRO A 523 6.98 -20.81 -0.69
C PRO A 523 6.77 -20.52 0.80
N GLY A 524 6.22 -19.33 1.09
CA GLY A 524 5.76 -18.98 2.41
C GLY A 524 4.61 -19.88 2.84
N ILE A 525 4.54 -20.23 4.11
CA ILE A 525 3.49 -21.05 4.72
C ILE A 525 2.91 -20.30 5.92
N SER A 526 1.60 -20.33 6.05
CA SER A 526 0.89 -19.87 7.23
C SER A 526 -0.08 -20.94 7.71
N ASP A 527 0.06 -21.35 8.95
CA ASP A 527 -0.91 -22.19 9.68
C ASP A 527 -1.63 -21.31 10.70
N GLN A 528 -2.96 -21.25 10.66
CA GLN A 528 -3.76 -20.45 11.58
C GLN A 528 -4.85 -21.29 12.22
N VAL A 529 -5.00 -21.15 13.54
CA VAL A 529 -6.17 -21.62 14.28
C VAL A 529 -6.93 -20.43 14.84
N SER A 530 -8.25 -20.51 14.85
CA SER A 530 -9.10 -19.49 15.44
C SER A 530 -10.27 -20.12 16.21
N LEU A 531 -10.66 -19.43 17.28
CA LEU A 531 -11.81 -19.78 18.10
C LEU A 531 -12.63 -18.53 18.35
N GLY A 532 -13.95 -18.60 18.18
CA GLY A 532 -14.81 -17.43 18.38
C GLY A 532 -16.17 -17.81 18.92
N ILE A 533 -16.81 -16.83 19.55
CA ILE A 533 -18.20 -16.86 19.96
C ILE A 533 -18.93 -15.70 19.29
N ASN A 534 -20.10 -15.99 18.71
CA ASN A 534 -20.96 -15.01 18.06
C ASN A 534 -22.35 -15.04 18.70
N HIS A 535 -22.90 -13.85 18.92
CA HIS A 535 -24.24 -13.71 19.52
C HIS A 535 -25.03 -12.63 18.81
N ASP A 536 -26.19 -13.00 18.26
CA ASP A 536 -27.13 -12.10 17.64
C ASP A 536 -28.15 -11.63 18.71
N MET A 537 -28.07 -10.37 19.11
CA MET A 537 -29.01 -9.75 20.07
C MET A 537 -30.25 -9.27 19.34
N ALA A 538 -31.27 -8.95 20.12
CA ALA A 538 -32.43 -8.20 19.64
C ALA A 538 -32.03 -6.90 18.95
N ASP A 539 -32.90 -6.34 18.12
CA ASP A 539 -32.69 -5.09 17.38
C ASP A 539 -31.53 -5.09 16.37
N GLY A 540 -31.08 -6.27 15.90
CA GLY A 540 -30.08 -6.41 14.87
C GLY A 540 -28.66 -6.07 15.33
N ILE A 541 -28.37 -6.18 16.61
CA ILE A 541 -27.03 -6.04 17.16
C ILE A 541 -26.35 -7.41 17.14
N GLN A 542 -25.15 -7.45 16.56
CA GLN A 542 -24.33 -8.65 16.46
C GLN A 542 -23.05 -8.45 17.27
N LEU A 543 -22.73 -9.44 18.11
CA LEU A 543 -21.53 -9.47 18.92
C LEU A 543 -20.63 -10.61 18.48
N SER A 544 -19.32 -10.38 18.43
CA SER A 544 -18.31 -11.40 18.20
C SER A 544 -17.10 -11.18 19.10
N LEU A 545 -16.57 -12.26 19.60
CA LEU A 545 -15.28 -12.32 20.29
C LEU A 545 -14.49 -13.46 19.67
N GLU A 546 -13.33 -13.17 19.08
CA GLU A 546 -12.48 -14.15 18.41
C GLU A 546 -11.07 -14.10 18.96
N GLY A 547 -10.44 -15.27 19.13
CA GLY A 547 -9.02 -15.43 19.39
C GLY A 547 -8.35 -16.19 18.25
N TYR A 548 -7.13 -15.82 17.90
CA TYR A 548 -6.37 -16.51 16.86
C TYR A 548 -4.90 -16.70 17.25
N TYR A 549 -4.30 -17.75 16.66
CA TYR A 549 -2.85 -17.98 16.66
C TYR A 549 -2.40 -18.41 15.27
N LYS A 550 -1.35 -17.75 14.75
CA LYS A 550 -0.79 -17.95 13.41
C LYS A 550 0.70 -18.26 13.52
N TRP A 551 1.13 -19.32 12.85
CA TRP A 551 2.54 -19.63 12.58
C TRP A 551 2.87 -19.30 11.15
N LEU A 552 4.04 -18.73 10.92
CA LEU A 552 4.54 -18.37 9.61
C LEU A 552 5.91 -19.02 9.40
N ASP A 553 6.08 -19.68 8.26
CA ASP A 553 7.36 -20.22 7.81
C ASP A 553 7.73 -19.65 6.44
N ASN A 554 9.04 -19.50 6.19
CA ASN A 554 9.61 -19.00 4.95
C ASN A 554 9.11 -17.57 4.58
N VAL A 555 8.81 -16.72 5.54
CA VAL A 555 8.58 -15.30 5.28
C VAL A 555 9.87 -14.68 4.77
N ALA A 556 9.78 -13.80 3.76
CA ALA A 556 10.93 -13.19 3.13
C ALA A 556 11.13 -11.74 3.58
N ASP A 557 12.39 -11.32 3.66
CA ASP A 557 12.79 -9.94 3.92
C ASP A 557 14.19 -9.71 3.29
N TYR A 558 14.61 -8.45 3.17
CA TYR A 558 15.98 -8.14 2.77
C TYR A 558 16.98 -8.51 3.86
N ARG A 559 18.12 -9.07 3.45
CA ARG A 559 19.27 -9.26 4.35
C ARG A 559 19.74 -7.92 4.89
N GLU A 560 20.27 -7.92 6.10
CA GLU A 560 20.89 -6.71 6.64
C GLU A 560 22.12 -6.31 5.83
N GLY A 561 22.23 -5.03 5.58
CA GLY A 561 23.39 -4.45 4.92
C GLY A 561 23.45 -4.61 3.41
N ILE A 562 22.37 -4.98 2.77
CA ILE A 562 22.31 -5.12 1.31
C ILE A 562 22.04 -3.79 0.64
N SER A 563 22.83 -3.48 -0.38
CA SER A 563 22.53 -2.43 -1.35
C SER A 563 22.19 -3.04 -2.71
N PHE A 564 21.10 -2.59 -3.31
CA PHE A 564 20.71 -3.02 -4.65
C PHE A 564 21.71 -2.65 -5.74
N LEU A 565 22.59 -1.68 -5.49
CA LEU A 565 23.62 -1.25 -6.42
C LEU A 565 24.83 -2.18 -6.44
N THR A 566 24.97 -3.07 -5.43
CA THR A 566 26.11 -3.99 -5.31
C THR A 566 25.74 -5.45 -5.47
N VAL A 567 24.45 -5.78 -5.42
CA VAL A 567 23.95 -7.15 -5.55
C VAL A 567 23.89 -7.54 -7.02
N GLN A 568 24.45 -8.68 -7.38
CA GLN A 568 24.44 -9.22 -8.74
C GLN A 568 23.29 -10.21 -8.97
N ASP A 569 22.77 -10.84 -7.91
CA ASP A 569 21.64 -11.77 -7.95
C ASP A 569 20.66 -11.42 -6.82
N TRP A 570 19.37 -11.42 -7.12
CA TRP A 570 18.31 -11.21 -6.14
C TRP A 570 18.35 -12.20 -4.96
N ASN A 571 18.85 -13.43 -5.19
CA ASN A 571 19.00 -14.44 -4.14
C ASN A 571 19.95 -14.00 -3.04
N ASP A 572 20.98 -13.23 -3.38
CA ASP A 572 21.96 -12.72 -2.41
C ASP A 572 21.37 -11.62 -1.52
N ALA A 573 20.28 -11.00 -1.96
CA ALA A 573 19.61 -9.94 -1.23
C ALA A 573 18.56 -10.44 -0.22
N ILE A 574 18.11 -11.68 -0.31
CA ILE A 574 16.92 -12.16 0.38
C ILE A 574 17.29 -13.08 1.53
N ALA A 575 16.60 -12.89 2.65
CA ALA A 575 16.57 -13.82 3.79
C ALA A 575 15.18 -14.42 3.95
N GLN A 576 15.11 -15.69 4.33
CA GLN A 576 13.87 -16.36 4.70
C GLN A 576 13.88 -16.78 6.18
N GLY A 577 12.83 -16.41 6.89
CA GLY A 577 12.67 -16.61 8.33
C GLY A 577 11.31 -17.19 8.70
N LYS A 578 11.00 -17.09 9.97
CA LYS A 578 9.77 -17.55 10.62
C LYS A 578 9.04 -16.39 11.25
N GLY A 579 7.77 -16.60 11.53
CA GLY A 579 6.97 -15.63 12.26
C GLY A 579 5.91 -16.30 13.13
N LYS A 580 5.39 -15.54 14.08
CA LYS A 580 4.21 -15.89 14.85
C LYS A 580 3.39 -14.66 15.13
N ALA A 581 2.07 -14.80 15.06
CA ALA A 581 1.13 -13.74 15.38
C ALA A 581 -0.06 -14.31 16.15
N TYR A 582 -0.54 -13.57 17.15
CA TYR A 582 -1.69 -13.96 17.94
C TYR A 582 -2.42 -12.76 18.49
N GLY A 583 -3.71 -12.92 18.74
CA GLY A 583 -4.52 -11.82 19.22
C GLY A 583 -5.93 -12.21 19.60
N VAL A 584 -6.63 -11.23 20.17
CA VAL A 584 -8.04 -11.29 20.53
C VAL A 584 -8.76 -10.11 19.89
N GLU A 585 -9.88 -10.39 19.26
CA GLU A 585 -10.68 -9.46 18.48
C GLU A 585 -12.11 -9.40 19.04
N PHE A 586 -12.62 -8.21 19.27
CA PHE A 586 -14.02 -7.96 19.66
C PHE A 586 -14.70 -7.10 18.61
N LEU A 587 -15.92 -7.44 18.25
CA LEU A 587 -16.79 -6.65 17.40
C LEU A 587 -18.21 -6.61 17.96
N ALA A 588 -18.76 -5.41 18.08
CA ALA A 588 -20.19 -5.18 18.27
C ALA A 588 -20.67 -4.33 17.11
N GLN A 589 -21.62 -4.81 16.31
CA GLN A 589 -22.13 -4.06 15.15
C GLN A 589 -23.65 -4.06 15.10
N LYS A 590 -24.20 -2.96 14.57
CA LYS A 590 -25.61 -2.80 14.23
C LYS A 590 -25.73 -2.33 12.80
N THR A 591 -26.36 -3.14 11.95
CA THR A 591 -26.44 -2.89 10.49
C THR A 591 -27.72 -2.24 10.05
N SER A 592 -28.78 -2.23 10.89
CA SER A 592 -30.11 -1.77 10.56
C SER A 592 -30.64 -0.68 11.53
N GLY A 593 -31.67 0.03 11.10
CA GLY A 593 -32.34 1.05 11.89
C GLY A 593 -31.79 2.47 11.65
N LYS A 594 -32.28 3.44 12.47
CA LYS A 594 -31.84 4.86 12.37
C LYS A 594 -30.39 5.05 12.85
N THR A 595 -29.99 4.28 13.86
CA THR A 595 -28.62 4.24 14.39
C THR A 595 -27.96 2.97 13.93
N ARG A 596 -26.86 3.10 13.19
CA ARG A 596 -26.04 1.99 12.67
C ARG A 596 -24.59 2.26 13.01
N GLY A 597 -23.77 1.23 13.03
CA GLY A 597 -22.36 1.41 13.31
C GLY A 597 -21.71 0.17 13.89
N HIS A 598 -20.49 0.34 14.38
CA HIS A 598 -19.75 -0.71 15.06
C HIS A 598 -18.78 -0.16 16.09
N VAL A 599 -18.45 -1.01 17.04
CA VAL A 599 -17.35 -0.87 17.98
C VAL A 599 -16.45 -2.07 17.78
N SER A 600 -15.17 -1.84 17.55
CA SER A 600 -14.17 -2.89 17.38
C SER A 600 -12.98 -2.68 18.30
N TYR A 601 -12.42 -3.78 18.79
CA TYR A 601 -11.19 -3.80 19.55
C TYR A 601 -10.33 -4.98 19.15
N THR A 602 -9.04 -4.73 19.01
CA THR A 602 -8.03 -5.77 18.75
C THR A 602 -6.86 -5.59 19.71
N TRP A 603 -6.52 -6.66 20.39
CA TRP A 603 -5.22 -6.84 21.03
C TRP A 603 -4.44 -7.87 20.25
N SER A 604 -3.22 -7.54 19.81
CA SER A 604 -2.40 -8.46 19.00
C SER A 604 -0.91 -8.31 19.23
N LYS A 605 -0.16 -9.36 18.86
CA LYS A 605 1.30 -9.37 18.82
C LYS A 605 1.79 -10.13 17.61
N SER A 606 2.74 -9.54 16.87
CA SER A 606 3.37 -10.15 15.71
C SER A 606 4.88 -10.05 15.79
N LEU A 607 5.55 -11.19 15.58
CA LEU A 607 6.99 -11.37 15.76
C LEU A 607 7.60 -12.08 14.55
N ARG A 608 8.87 -11.80 14.27
CA ARG A 608 9.67 -12.42 13.20
C ARG A 608 11.00 -12.89 13.76
N THR A 609 11.55 -13.96 13.16
CA THR A 609 12.86 -14.50 13.48
C THR A 609 13.52 -14.99 12.21
N PHE A 610 14.74 -14.52 11.94
CA PHE A 610 15.58 -14.94 10.83
C PHE A 610 16.88 -15.45 11.40
N ASP A 611 16.94 -16.76 11.64
CA ASP A 611 18.02 -17.43 12.36
C ASP A 611 18.79 -18.43 11.50
N ARG A 612 18.51 -18.47 10.18
CA ARG A 612 19.23 -19.38 9.26
C ARG A 612 20.64 -18.87 9.01
N PRO A 613 21.67 -19.73 9.04
CA PRO A 613 23.06 -19.35 8.78
C PRO A 613 23.21 -18.61 7.46
N GLY A 614 23.81 -17.42 7.49
CA GLY A 614 24.01 -16.53 6.34
C GLY A 614 22.76 -15.77 5.88
N MET A 615 21.66 -15.89 6.62
CA MET A 615 20.38 -15.18 6.38
C MET A 615 19.87 -14.52 7.66
N GLU A 616 20.75 -14.32 8.64
CA GLU A 616 20.38 -13.75 9.92
C GLU A 616 19.96 -12.29 9.74
N ILE A 617 18.84 -11.93 10.38
CA ILE A 617 18.40 -10.56 10.57
C ILE A 617 18.31 -10.32 12.08
N ASN A 618 18.71 -9.16 12.56
CA ASN A 618 18.74 -8.82 13.98
C ASN A 618 19.64 -9.79 14.79
N GLY A 619 20.71 -10.29 14.18
CA GLY A 619 21.60 -11.31 14.76
C GLY A 619 20.88 -12.61 15.12
N GLY A 620 19.90 -13.02 14.34
CA GLY A 620 19.09 -14.24 14.57
C GLY A 620 18.10 -14.14 15.74
N LYS A 621 17.96 -12.97 16.38
CA LYS A 621 17.06 -12.76 17.51
C LYS A 621 15.66 -12.37 17.05
N GLU A 622 14.65 -12.78 17.81
CA GLU A 622 13.26 -12.41 17.58
C GLU A 622 13.06 -10.89 17.69
N PHE A 623 12.28 -10.31 16.75
CA PHE A 623 11.91 -8.89 16.71
C PHE A 623 10.46 -8.69 16.30
N TYR A 624 9.91 -7.48 16.50
CA TYR A 624 8.54 -7.15 16.13
C TYR A 624 8.40 -7.00 14.61
N ALA A 625 7.29 -7.51 14.05
CA ALA A 625 6.93 -7.23 12.67
C ALA A 625 6.64 -5.72 12.47
N ALA A 626 6.81 -5.22 11.25
CA ALA A 626 6.55 -3.80 10.92
C ALA A 626 5.09 -3.37 11.18
N GLY A 627 4.12 -4.28 10.97
CA GLY A 627 2.70 -4.07 11.24
C GLY A 627 2.26 -4.41 12.67
N ASP A 628 3.16 -4.54 13.67
CA ASP A 628 2.77 -4.82 15.06
C ASP A 628 2.22 -3.58 15.75
N HIS A 629 0.91 -3.56 15.94
CA HIS A 629 0.19 -2.62 16.79
C HIS A 629 -0.47 -3.37 17.93
N ARG A 630 -0.13 -3.01 19.15
CA ARG A 630 -0.56 -3.76 20.34
C ARG A 630 -2.06 -3.64 20.60
N HIS A 631 -2.60 -2.46 20.44
CA HIS A 631 -4.00 -2.12 20.67
C HIS A 631 -4.55 -1.35 19.49
N ASN A 632 -5.71 -1.75 18.99
CA ASN A 632 -6.48 -1.05 17.98
C ASN A 632 -7.94 -1.00 18.44
N PHE A 633 -8.50 0.19 18.61
CA PHE A 633 -9.88 0.40 19.03
C PHE A 633 -10.56 1.40 18.10
N ASN A 634 -11.73 1.04 17.58
CA ASN A 634 -12.48 1.89 16.67
C ASN A 634 -13.96 1.93 17.08
N ILE A 635 -14.56 3.11 16.92
CA ILE A 635 -16.00 3.33 17.02
C ILE A 635 -16.42 4.06 15.75
N SER A 636 -17.42 3.54 15.06
CA SER A 636 -18.06 4.21 13.93
C SER A 636 -19.57 4.22 14.13
N ILE A 637 -20.19 5.38 14.01
CA ILE A 637 -21.62 5.59 14.22
C ILE A 637 -22.17 6.36 13.03
N ILE A 638 -23.28 5.91 12.50
CA ILE A 638 -24.10 6.58 11.49
C ILE A 638 -25.48 6.75 12.09
N GLN A 639 -25.93 8.00 12.21
CA GLN A 639 -27.22 8.36 12.79
C GLN A 639 -28.08 9.11 11.78
N ARG A 640 -29.21 8.55 11.38
CA ARG A 640 -30.21 9.25 10.61
C ARG A 640 -30.97 10.21 11.54
N LEU A 641 -30.72 11.51 11.38
CA LEU A 641 -31.34 12.56 12.19
C LEU A 641 -32.74 12.86 11.68
N SER A 642 -32.93 12.91 10.37
CA SER A 642 -34.19 13.13 9.69
C SER A 642 -34.25 12.44 8.34
N LYS A 643 -35.29 12.69 7.52
CA LYS A 643 -35.34 12.19 6.12
C LYS A 643 -34.22 12.75 5.26
N ASN A 644 -33.76 13.96 5.59
CA ASN A 644 -32.82 14.73 4.77
C ASN A 644 -31.44 14.88 5.42
N TRP A 645 -31.22 14.42 6.64
CA TRP A 645 -29.97 14.62 7.35
C TRP A 645 -29.45 13.33 7.96
N ASP A 646 -28.23 12.99 7.61
CA ASP A 646 -27.46 11.92 8.23
C ASP A 646 -26.22 12.50 8.91
N PHE A 647 -25.96 12.06 10.13
CA PHE A 647 -24.73 12.38 10.88
C PHE A 647 -23.88 11.13 10.98
N SER A 648 -22.56 11.26 10.81
CA SER A 648 -21.62 10.19 11.05
C SER A 648 -20.42 10.65 11.85
N ALA A 649 -19.91 9.74 12.67
CA ALA A 649 -18.72 9.93 13.50
C ALA A 649 -17.87 8.67 13.50
N SER A 650 -16.56 8.84 13.44
CA SER A 650 -15.60 7.74 13.57
C SER A 650 -14.49 8.15 14.51
N TRP A 651 -14.26 7.39 15.57
CA TRP A 651 -13.12 7.56 16.45
C TRP A 651 -12.22 6.34 16.37
N THR A 652 -10.93 6.60 16.17
CA THR A 652 -9.90 5.56 16.02
C THR A 652 -8.80 5.80 17.04
N PHE A 653 -8.36 4.73 17.70
CA PHE A 653 -7.16 4.68 18.51
C PHE A 653 -6.31 3.49 18.10
N GLN A 654 -5.04 3.71 17.80
CA GLN A 654 -4.08 2.67 17.49
C GLN A 654 -2.78 2.91 18.25
N SER A 655 -2.30 1.93 19.01
CA SER A 655 -0.98 2.03 19.64
C SER A 655 0.11 2.20 18.57
N GLY A 656 1.15 2.97 18.89
CA GLY A 656 2.20 3.29 17.94
C GLY A 656 2.83 2.04 17.33
N ARG A 657 3.06 2.08 16.02
CA ARG A 657 3.75 1.01 15.31
C ARG A 657 5.23 0.94 15.68
N ARG A 658 5.82 -0.19 15.43
CA ARG A 658 7.25 -0.40 15.58
C ARG A 658 7.99 0.07 14.31
N THR A 659 9.16 0.69 14.50
CA THR A 659 9.98 1.16 13.39
C THR A 659 11.46 1.06 13.73
N ASN A 660 12.29 1.10 12.70
CA ASN A 660 13.73 1.26 12.84
C ASN A 660 14.06 2.74 13.06
N ILE A 661 15.01 3.00 13.95
CA ILE A 661 15.70 4.28 14.00
C ILE A 661 17.16 3.99 13.73
N ALA A 662 17.68 4.54 12.65
CA ALA A 662 19.10 4.44 12.35
C ALA A 662 19.91 5.09 13.48
N GLY A 663 20.75 4.31 14.16
CA GLY A 663 21.68 4.80 15.17
C GLY A 663 22.92 5.39 14.53
N THR A 664 23.32 4.87 13.37
CA THR A 664 24.49 5.28 12.63
C THR A 664 24.26 5.05 11.15
N ILE A 665 24.73 5.94 10.31
CA ILE A 665 24.82 5.73 8.87
C ILE A 665 26.25 5.25 8.61
N VAL A 666 26.42 4.02 8.15
CA VAL A 666 27.73 3.47 7.81
C VAL A 666 27.86 3.45 6.28
N SER A 667 28.83 4.14 5.74
CA SER A 667 29.24 3.96 4.36
C SER A 667 30.06 2.67 4.25
N HIS A 668 29.60 1.70 3.51
CA HIS A 668 30.32 0.47 3.24
C HIS A 668 31.02 0.61 1.88
N ALA A 669 32.23 1.12 1.91
CA ALA A 669 33.18 0.83 0.81
C ALA A 669 33.87 -0.50 1.14
N THR A 670 34.04 -1.37 0.19
CA THR A 670 34.95 -2.51 0.35
C THR A 670 36.36 -1.96 0.60
N LEU A 671 37.20 -2.70 1.34
CA LEU A 671 38.57 -2.28 1.64
C LEU A 671 39.33 -1.97 0.35
N ASP A 672 39.03 -2.66 -0.75
CA ASP A 672 39.64 -2.47 -2.06
C ASP A 672 39.15 -1.18 -2.74
N GLU A 673 37.85 -0.85 -2.60
CA GLU A 673 37.29 0.42 -3.09
C GLU A 673 37.82 1.61 -2.26
N PHE A 674 37.93 1.47 -0.95
CA PHE A 674 38.52 2.45 -0.08
C PHE A 674 40.00 2.69 -0.44
N ASN A 675 40.77 1.64 -0.69
CA ASN A 675 42.19 1.73 -1.09
C ASN A 675 42.36 2.33 -2.50
N ALA A 676 41.43 2.10 -3.44
CA ALA A 676 41.44 2.68 -4.77
C ALA A 676 41.21 4.21 -4.79
N TYR A 677 40.49 4.72 -3.80
CA TYR A 677 40.17 6.16 -3.66
C TYR A 677 40.92 6.86 -2.52
N ARG A 678 41.86 6.17 -1.89
CA ARG A 678 42.66 6.71 -0.80
C ARG A 678 43.48 7.92 -1.27
N PRO A 679 43.23 9.13 -0.73
CA PRO A 679 44.02 10.29 -1.10
C PRO A 679 45.49 10.08 -0.73
N ASN A 680 46.44 10.45 -1.62
CA ASN A 680 47.88 10.28 -1.42
C ASN A 680 48.43 10.91 -0.13
N TRP A 681 47.72 11.88 0.46
CA TRP A 681 48.11 12.52 1.71
C TRP A 681 47.75 11.72 2.99
N ILE A 682 46.88 10.70 2.90
CA ILE A 682 46.60 9.81 4.03
C ILE A 682 47.80 8.92 4.35
N ASP A 683 48.69 8.69 3.41
CA ASP A 683 49.95 7.98 3.62
C ASP A 683 51.06 8.82 4.31
N SER A 684 50.79 10.08 4.64
CA SER A 684 51.71 10.91 5.38
C SER A 684 52.00 10.33 6.74
N ASP A 685 53.19 10.51 7.29
CA ASP A 685 53.65 9.97 8.58
C ASP A 685 52.76 10.36 9.76
N ARG A 686 51.94 11.38 9.60
CA ARG A 686 50.97 11.86 10.57
C ARG A 686 49.80 10.90 10.83
N TYR A 687 49.48 10.01 9.87
CA TYR A 687 48.34 9.10 9.93
C TYR A 687 48.73 7.61 9.88
N LYS A 688 50.02 7.31 9.82
CA LYS A 688 50.57 5.95 9.92
C LYS A 688 50.28 5.36 11.29
N GLY A 689 49.47 4.29 11.33
CA GLY A 689 49.17 3.55 12.58
C GLY A 689 47.79 3.82 13.20
N LEU A 690 46.96 4.64 12.56
CA LEU A 690 45.57 4.77 12.97
C LEU A 690 44.73 3.65 12.32
N ASP A 691 44.18 2.77 13.14
CA ASP A 691 43.22 1.75 12.71
C ASP A 691 41.83 2.37 12.70
N TYR A 692 41.42 2.81 11.50
CA TYR A 692 40.12 3.48 11.26
C TYR A 692 38.94 2.54 11.38
N THR A 693 39.12 1.24 11.45
CA THR A 693 38.05 0.25 11.56
C THR A 693 37.53 0.07 13.00
N GLN A 694 38.29 0.55 13.98
CA GLN A 694 38.00 0.29 15.40
C GLN A 694 37.51 1.50 16.22
N ASN A 695 37.45 2.71 15.66
CA ASN A 695 37.06 3.89 16.42
C ASN A 695 35.87 4.62 15.80
N PRO A 696 34.64 4.35 16.27
CA PRO A 696 33.42 4.96 15.72
C PRO A 696 33.23 6.45 16.10
N ASP A 697 34.09 7.02 16.96
CA ASP A 697 33.95 8.41 17.42
C ASP A 697 34.71 9.45 16.56
N TYR A 698 35.34 9.01 15.46
CA TYR A 698 36.02 9.95 14.60
C TYR A 698 35.04 10.66 13.65
N THR A 699 34.64 11.86 14.02
CA THR A 699 34.05 12.90 13.18
C THR A 699 34.92 13.29 11.98
N TYR A 700 36.07 12.74 11.86
CA TYR A 700 37.05 12.99 10.80
C TYR A 700 36.66 12.47 9.41
N TYR A 701 35.70 11.53 9.34
CA TYR A 701 35.17 11.07 8.06
C TYR A 701 34.43 12.16 7.30
N SER A 702 33.88 13.16 7.94
CA SER A 702 33.21 14.27 7.26
C SER A 702 34.20 15.13 6.48
N ASP A 703 35.40 15.35 7.00
CA ASP A 703 36.37 16.26 6.39
C ASP A 703 37.16 15.62 5.23
N VAL A 704 37.35 14.32 5.24
CA VAL A 704 37.95 13.55 4.13
C VAL A 704 37.02 13.41 2.94
N TYR A 705 35.70 13.42 3.19
CA TYR A 705 34.68 13.30 2.16
C TYR A 705 34.45 14.56 1.34
N TYR A 706 34.92 15.71 1.79
CA TYR A 706 34.73 16.98 1.08
C TYR A 706 35.64 17.18 -0.11
N GLU A 707 36.71 16.42 -0.28
CA GLU A 707 37.60 16.51 -1.45
C GLU A 707 37.20 15.64 -2.67
N GLY A 708 35.93 15.39 -2.85
CA GLY A 708 35.39 14.98 -4.16
C GLY A 708 35.37 13.50 -4.47
N THR A 709 35.38 12.61 -3.48
CA THR A 709 35.16 11.18 -3.71
C THR A 709 33.78 10.76 -3.22
N HIS A 710 32.94 10.36 -4.16
CA HIS A 710 31.54 9.96 -3.97
C HIS A 710 31.35 8.60 -3.28
N ILE A 711 32.09 8.32 -2.19
CA ILE A 711 31.87 7.09 -1.40
C ILE A 711 30.52 7.14 -0.68
N GLU A 712 30.02 8.34 -0.33
CA GLU A 712 28.67 8.51 0.27
C GLU A 712 27.53 7.93 -0.58
N ASP A 713 27.75 7.80 -1.86
CA ASP A 713 26.76 7.37 -2.82
C ASP A 713 26.75 5.87 -3.06
N LEU A 714 27.83 5.15 -2.74
CA LEU A 714 27.96 3.76 -3.12
C LEU A 714 27.17 2.82 -2.19
N VAL A 715 27.14 3.07 -0.89
CA VAL A 715 26.35 2.21 0.01
C VAL A 715 26.02 2.94 1.31
N ARG A 716 24.86 3.52 1.38
CA ARG A 716 24.32 4.05 2.63
C ARG A 716 23.63 2.93 3.37
N MET A 717 24.27 2.43 4.43
CA MET A 717 23.67 1.41 5.30
C MET A 717 23.23 2.05 6.61
N GLU A 718 21.94 1.86 6.92
CA GLU A 718 21.45 2.20 8.24
C GLU A 718 21.78 1.06 9.21
N SER A 719 22.64 1.31 10.19
CA SER A 719 22.89 0.34 11.26
C SER A 719 21.86 0.52 12.38
N PHE A 720 21.18 -0.56 12.71
CA PHE A 720 20.22 -0.61 13.82
C PHE A 720 20.79 -1.44 14.95
N ARG A 721 20.68 -0.96 16.16
CA ARG A 721 21.04 -1.75 17.34
C ARG A 721 20.10 -2.94 17.53
N GLN A 722 18.83 -2.78 17.17
CA GLN A 722 17.80 -3.81 17.19
C GLN A 722 16.68 -3.43 16.22
N ARG A 723 16.30 -4.35 15.35
CA ARG A 723 15.25 -4.13 14.32
C ARG A 723 13.89 -3.89 14.97
N ASN A 724 13.14 -2.90 14.47
CA ASN A 724 11.80 -2.52 14.91
C ASN A 724 11.68 -2.32 16.44
N SER A 725 12.74 -1.82 17.08
CA SER A 725 12.78 -1.65 18.54
C SER A 725 12.06 -0.38 19.01
N TYR A 726 12.03 0.66 18.19
CA TYR A 726 11.38 1.91 18.55
C TYR A 726 9.88 1.86 18.32
N GLN A 727 9.10 2.28 19.31
CA GLN A 727 7.66 2.41 19.20
C GLN A 727 7.29 3.87 19.01
N LEU A 728 6.65 4.20 17.89
CA LEU A 728 6.07 5.51 17.66
C LEU A 728 4.98 5.82 18.70
N PRO A 729 4.66 7.10 18.94
CA PRO A 729 3.49 7.48 19.72
C PRO A 729 2.21 6.87 19.18
N ALA A 730 1.21 6.70 20.04
CA ALA A 730 -0.09 6.23 19.63
C ALA A 730 -0.77 7.23 18.69
N VAL A 731 -1.49 6.70 17.72
CA VAL A 731 -2.32 7.46 16.77
C VAL A 731 -3.75 7.43 17.25
N HIS A 732 -4.40 8.57 17.35
CA HIS A 732 -5.83 8.64 17.60
C HIS A 732 -6.45 9.89 16.98
N ARG A 733 -7.71 9.79 16.56
CA ARG A 733 -8.45 10.89 15.96
C ARG A 733 -9.95 10.69 16.04
N LEU A 734 -10.66 11.78 15.94
CA LEU A 734 -12.12 11.83 15.76
C LEU A 734 -12.44 12.50 14.43
N ASP A 735 -13.22 11.82 13.61
CA ASP A 735 -13.70 12.32 12.32
C ASP A 735 -15.22 12.44 12.40
N LEU A 736 -15.76 13.57 11.94
CA LEU A 736 -17.20 13.86 11.92
C LEU A 736 -17.64 14.21 10.50
N SER A 737 -18.88 13.84 10.16
CA SER A 737 -19.50 14.25 8.90
C SER A 737 -21.02 14.47 9.08
N LEU A 738 -21.54 15.42 8.33
CA LEU A 738 -22.95 15.74 8.24
C LEU A 738 -23.36 15.75 6.77
N SER A 739 -24.31 14.92 6.38
CA SER A 739 -24.80 14.79 5.00
C SER A 739 -26.22 15.34 4.90
N HIS A 740 -26.45 16.23 3.94
CA HIS A 740 -27.78 16.76 3.60
C HIS A 740 -28.25 16.19 2.26
N HIS A 741 -29.44 15.61 2.24
CA HIS A 741 -30.11 15.06 1.07
C HIS A 741 -31.24 16.02 0.64
N GLY A 742 -31.13 16.57 -0.56
CA GLY A 742 -32.13 17.48 -1.14
C GLY A 742 -32.57 17.02 -2.52
N ASN A 743 -33.85 17.23 -2.86
CA ASN A 743 -34.32 17.05 -4.23
C ASN A 743 -34.32 18.42 -4.93
N ILE A 744 -33.65 18.51 -6.08
CA ILE A 744 -33.52 19.75 -6.87
C ILE A 744 -34.32 19.73 -8.18
N GLY A 745 -35.27 18.81 -8.31
CA GLY A 745 -36.15 18.68 -9.46
C GLY A 745 -35.57 17.83 -10.63
N ILE A 746 -34.28 17.96 -10.94
CA ILE A 746 -33.58 17.14 -11.93
C ILE A 746 -32.96 15.87 -11.34
N GLY A 747 -32.94 15.78 -9.99
CA GLY A 747 -32.35 14.64 -9.29
C GLY A 747 -32.13 14.90 -7.80
N GLU A 748 -31.49 13.96 -7.12
CA GLU A 748 -31.07 14.06 -5.72
C GLU A 748 -29.71 14.75 -5.61
N MET A 749 -29.62 15.79 -4.78
CA MET A 749 -28.37 16.44 -4.41
C MET A 749 -27.98 16.05 -2.99
N ILE A 750 -26.76 15.56 -2.82
CA ILE A 750 -26.19 15.25 -1.52
C ILE A 750 -25.02 16.21 -1.26
N CYS A 751 -25.08 16.94 -0.15
CA CYS A 751 -24.01 17.80 0.31
C CYS A 751 -23.44 17.21 1.60
N ASP A 752 -22.16 16.81 1.57
CA ASP A 752 -21.44 16.29 2.72
C ASP A 752 -20.48 17.36 3.23
N ILE A 753 -20.55 17.67 4.51
CA ILE A 753 -19.60 18.53 5.22
C ILE A 753 -18.94 17.66 6.28
N GLY A 754 -17.61 17.62 6.28
CA GLY A 754 -16.85 16.79 7.20
C GLY A 754 -15.68 17.53 7.85
N ILE A 755 -15.24 16.99 8.96
CA ILE A 755 -14.00 17.41 9.63
C ILE A 755 -13.24 16.14 9.99
N TYR A 756 -12.08 16.00 9.41
CA TYR A 756 -11.12 14.96 9.78
C TYR A 756 -10.21 15.47 10.89
N ASN A 757 -9.93 14.64 11.89
CA ASN A 757 -9.07 14.97 13.03
C ASN A 757 -9.55 16.21 13.81
N VAL A 758 -10.78 16.17 14.30
CA VAL A 758 -11.51 17.32 14.90
C VAL A 758 -10.74 18.03 16.01
N TYR A 759 -9.99 17.29 16.82
CA TYR A 759 -9.21 17.87 17.93
C TYR A 759 -7.75 18.09 17.59
N ASN A 760 -7.40 18.09 16.29
CA ASN A 760 -6.07 18.42 15.75
C ASN A 760 -4.91 17.65 16.40
N GLN A 761 -5.09 16.34 16.62
CA GLN A 761 -4.03 15.48 17.14
C GLN A 761 -2.88 15.40 16.15
N GLN A 762 -1.67 15.63 16.63
CA GLN A 762 -0.45 15.44 15.85
C GLN A 762 -0.06 13.96 15.81
N ASN A 763 -0.60 13.24 14.84
CA ASN A 763 -0.32 11.83 14.66
C ASN A 763 0.98 11.65 13.86
N ILE A 764 1.99 11.06 14.50
CA ILE A 764 3.31 10.87 13.89
C ILE A 764 3.28 9.70 12.90
N SER A 765 3.49 10.00 11.62
CA SER A 765 3.58 9.04 10.53
C SER A 765 4.99 8.42 10.42
N SER A 766 6.03 9.23 10.57
CA SER A 766 7.43 8.82 10.50
C SER A 766 8.31 9.67 11.38
N VAL A 767 9.53 9.23 11.64
CA VAL A 767 10.54 9.96 12.41
C VAL A 767 11.85 10.01 11.62
N TYR A 768 12.59 11.09 11.79
CA TYR A 768 13.91 11.29 11.21
C TYR A 768 14.82 12.07 12.16
N TRP A 769 16.12 11.92 12.00
CA TRP A 769 17.08 12.73 12.71
C TRP A 769 17.21 14.12 12.09
N GLY A 770 17.12 15.16 12.90
CA GLY A 770 17.26 16.54 12.46
C GLY A 770 17.85 17.42 13.56
N TYR A 771 18.49 18.53 13.17
CA TYR A 771 19.05 19.50 14.10
C TYR A 771 17.98 20.48 14.59
N LYS A 772 17.93 20.72 15.89
CA LYS A 772 17.15 21.79 16.52
C LYS A 772 18.06 22.51 17.49
N GLN A 773 18.29 23.82 17.27
CA GLN A 773 19.20 24.63 18.12
C GLN A 773 20.58 23.97 18.30
N ASN A 774 21.20 23.54 17.21
CA ASN A 774 22.50 22.83 17.17
C ASN A 774 22.54 21.49 17.95
N ARG A 775 21.40 20.89 18.26
CA ARG A 775 21.34 19.57 18.90
C ARG A 775 20.64 18.58 17.95
N LEU A 776 21.29 17.45 17.73
CA LEU A 776 20.69 16.35 17.00
C LEU A 776 19.49 15.82 17.80
N SER A 777 18.33 15.77 17.21
CA SER A 777 17.09 15.35 17.84
C SER A 777 16.22 14.54 16.89
N LEU A 778 15.49 13.58 17.43
CA LEU A 778 14.50 12.82 16.66
C LEU A 778 13.28 13.71 16.42
N ARG A 779 12.91 13.89 15.16
CA ARG A 779 11.75 14.69 14.72
C ARG A 779 10.67 13.80 14.15
N GLY A 780 9.41 14.13 14.43
CA GLY A 780 8.25 13.43 13.87
C GLY A 780 7.66 14.21 12.69
N VAL A 781 7.22 13.47 11.69
CA VAL A 781 6.42 14.00 10.58
C VAL A 781 4.95 13.69 10.85
N CYS A 782 4.11 14.72 10.92
CA CYS A 782 2.66 14.61 11.02
C CYS A 782 2.07 15.00 9.66
N LEU A 783 1.16 14.17 9.10
CA LEU A 783 0.63 14.38 7.76
C LEU A 783 -0.67 15.18 7.77
N PHE A 784 -1.55 14.93 8.73
CA PHE A 784 -2.90 15.48 8.72
C PHE A 784 -3.24 16.20 10.02
N PRO A 785 -3.28 17.54 10.00
CA PRO A 785 -3.90 18.34 11.05
C PRO A 785 -5.43 18.21 11.00
N ILE A 786 -6.14 19.11 11.66
CA ILE A 786 -7.58 19.27 11.42
C ILE A 786 -7.84 19.63 9.95
N MET A 787 -8.66 18.82 9.26
CA MET A 787 -8.92 18.96 7.83
C MET A 787 -10.44 19.09 7.62
N PRO A 788 -10.98 20.29 7.39
CA PRO A 788 -12.35 20.42 6.94
C PRO A 788 -12.51 19.88 5.52
N SER A 789 -13.65 19.36 5.20
CA SER A 789 -13.95 18.84 3.87
C SER A 789 -15.39 19.13 3.47
N ILE A 790 -15.58 19.29 2.17
CA ILE A 790 -16.88 19.39 1.53
C ILE A 790 -16.90 18.55 0.27
N SER A 791 -18.03 17.88 0.03
CA SER A 791 -18.30 17.26 -1.26
C SER A 791 -19.75 17.44 -1.66
N LEU A 792 -19.99 17.55 -2.95
CA LEU A 792 -21.30 17.69 -3.56
C LEU A 792 -21.52 16.56 -4.55
N THR A 793 -22.58 15.79 -4.37
CA THR A 793 -22.99 14.72 -5.28
C THR A 793 -24.34 15.04 -5.88
N LEU A 794 -24.44 14.97 -7.19
CA LEU A 794 -25.70 15.03 -7.95
C LEU A 794 -25.99 13.65 -8.51
N LYS A 795 -27.16 13.08 -8.19
CA LYS A 795 -27.67 11.83 -8.76
C LYS A 795 -28.84 12.14 -9.69
N LEU A 796 -28.77 11.65 -10.91
CA LEU A 796 -29.76 11.84 -11.99
C LEU A 796 -30.51 10.55 -12.30
#